data_915d318d5efc9e05b9cda65a66df4e39
#
_entry.id   915d318d5efc9e05b9cda65a66df4e39
#
_cell.length_a   1.000
_cell.length_b   1.000
_cell.length_c   1.000
_cell.angle_alpha   90.00
_cell.angle_beta   90.00
_cell.angle_gamma   90.00
#
_symmetry.space_group_name_H-M   'P 1'
#
loop_
_entity.id
_entity.type
_entity.pdbx_description
1 polymer ?
#
loop_
_entity_poly.entity_id
_entity_poly.type
_entity_poly.pdbx_seq_one_letter_code
_entity_poly.pdbx_strand_id
1 'polypeptide(L)'
;MKFIPFICLLFSPFLYFAQVNEIGNDFSIDYSTPKEFEIGAIRIEGADNFDHQSIKLIAGLRQGTRITIPGNAITEAITNLWKENLFTNVEIAIEQEIKNVVYLVIKLTPRPKLSRFRFDGVTKKDADKLREIINLFSGKTISENLMLSTQLKIKGYYREKGYYGVRVDITQEPDNLMNNASLFNIKVNRGRKVKIRQITLVGNEKLSSYKIRKAMKDTKQKALWRIFKRSKFTSSSFEKDKLAVLTKYQSIGYRDAQIEKDSVYLLDDKHLAIDLKISEGNLYRFGNIEWIGNTKFSTGMLDTVLGIKYGDIYNKSSLDTRLNMSQDGRDISSLYMDRGYLFFQVIPVETGVVDNHISYQMRIIEGKEARVKKVIIKGNTKTNEHVIRREIRTKPGDLFSRNDIIRTQRELSQLGYFNNEAFQINPLPNPQEGTVDIEYVVEEKSSDQIELSGGYGAGRIIGTLGLTFNNFSLQNMFNKGSWEPLPSGDGQKLSLRAQTNGTFYQSYSLSFTEPWLGGKKPNSLSTWLTHSQFGTGLLSNDPNYGGISITGVGVGIGRRKKFPDDFFSAYYELGYQYYDVTNYPNYFPSFSQGYANDISLKYVLQRNSIDSPIFPKEGSNLTFTAKTSLPYSAFNGDRDFSTANQQEKYKYLEYYKMKFTGEWYLPLTNDKKLVLMNRIGFGFMGAYSSSKGLTPFERFTLGGNGLSGMNQLGGREIIALRGYNDNSLSSSASDPIISKYTMELRYPISLNPQATFYVLAFAEAGNTFQTLKKYNPFNVKRSAGLGVRIFLPMFGMLGLDYGWGFDMLDPKSQGYRVQGGSDDAILRDGYFGKLNFTIGMNLGEL
;
A
#
# COMPACT_ATOMS: atom_id res chain seq x y z
N MET A 1 -19.03 -1.41 66.83
CA MET A 1 -18.84 -1.14 68.25
C MET A 1 -17.88 0.01 68.39
N LYS A 2 -18.47 1.07 69.00
CA LYS A 2 -17.95 2.07 69.93
C LYS A 2 -16.91 3.03 69.41
N PHE A 3 -17.28 4.24 69.15
CA PHE A 3 -17.54 5.43 70.04
C PHE A 3 -16.30 6.32 70.15
N ILE A 4 -16.40 7.47 69.66
CA ILE A 4 -16.14 8.90 69.97
C ILE A 4 -16.04 9.12 71.51
N PRO A 5 -15.44 10.18 72.04
CA PRO A 5 -15.26 11.56 71.53
C PRO A 5 -14.10 12.40 72.17
N PHE A 6 -13.84 13.60 71.52
CA PHE A 6 -13.89 14.91 72.17
C PHE A 6 -12.74 15.38 73.17
N ILE A 7 -12.28 16.57 72.94
CA ILE A 7 -12.18 17.78 73.73
C ILE A 7 -10.90 18.61 73.54
N CYS A 8 -11.18 19.83 73.11
CA CYS A 8 -10.45 21.10 73.22
C CYS A 8 -9.40 21.22 74.27
N LEU A 9 -8.35 22.03 74.07
CA LEU A 9 -8.17 23.29 74.82
C LEU A 9 -6.83 24.00 74.39
N LEU A 10 -7.00 25.19 73.88
CA LEU A 10 -6.30 26.41 74.12
C LEU A 10 -4.98 26.29 74.93
N PHE A 11 -3.88 26.68 74.31
CA PHE A 11 -2.81 27.46 74.94
C PHE A 11 -2.09 28.32 73.92
N SER A 12 -2.26 29.64 73.99
CA SER A 12 -1.37 30.62 73.40
C SER A 12 -0.09 30.72 74.21
N PRO A 13 1.05 30.91 73.66
CA PRO A 13 2.03 31.77 74.22
C PRO A 13 2.25 33.03 73.41
N PHE A 14 2.09 34.15 74.02
CA PHE A 14 2.59 35.43 73.63
C PHE A 14 4.09 35.32 73.34
N LEU A 15 4.47 35.67 72.10
CA LEU A 15 5.86 36.01 71.78
C LEU A 15 5.92 37.50 71.54
N TYR A 16 6.66 38.14 72.36
CA TYR A 16 7.09 39.54 72.26
C TYR A 16 7.75 39.80 70.91
N PHE A 17 7.14 40.68 70.13
CA PHE A 17 7.83 41.36 69.03
C PHE A 17 8.72 42.47 69.57
N ALA A 18 9.99 42.32 69.49
CA ALA A 18 10.91 43.43 69.56
C ALA A 18 10.71 44.31 68.30
N GLN A 19 10.16 45.47 68.55
CA GLN A 19 10.18 46.60 67.58
C GLN A 19 11.64 47.02 67.33
N VAL A 20 12.14 46.72 66.16
CA VAL A 20 13.24 47.52 65.64
C VAL A 20 12.63 48.73 64.96
N ASN A 21 12.80 49.87 65.61
CA ASN A 21 12.49 51.17 65.01
C ASN A 21 13.46 51.42 63.84
N GLU A 22 13.10 51.07 62.66
CA GLU A 22 13.66 51.73 61.44
C GLU A 22 13.02 53.10 61.34
N ILE A 23 13.83 54.14 61.46
CA ILE A 23 13.42 55.51 61.16
C ILE A 23 13.33 55.58 59.61
N GLY A 24 12.22 55.08 59.07
CA GLY A 24 11.83 55.31 57.66
C GLY A 24 10.77 56.38 57.66
N ASN A 25 10.96 57.42 56.86
CA ASN A 25 9.91 58.36 56.56
C ASN A 25 8.73 57.64 55.89
N ASP A 26 7.70 57.32 56.72
CA ASP A 26 6.43 56.80 56.17
C ASP A 26 5.73 57.91 55.40
N PHE A 27 5.96 58.02 54.09
CA PHE A 27 5.11 58.77 53.19
C PHE A 27 3.79 58.01 53.02
N SER A 28 2.80 58.34 53.80
CA SER A 28 1.42 57.89 53.56
C SER A 28 0.84 58.64 52.38
N ILE A 29 0.76 57.93 51.21
CA ILE A 29 0.08 58.50 50.05
C ILE A 29 -1.40 58.51 50.30
N ASP A 30 -2.00 59.66 50.34
CA ASP A 30 -3.47 59.81 50.43
C ASP A 30 -4.05 59.56 49.01
N TYR A 31 -4.64 58.41 48.85
CA TYR A 31 -5.26 58.01 47.60
C TYR A 31 -6.52 58.78 47.23
N SER A 32 -7.04 59.56 48.14
CA SER A 32 -8.28 60.37 47.96
C SER A 32 -8.02 61.75 47.34
N THR A 33 -6.76 62.22 47.39
CA THR A 33 -6.38 63.56 46.88
C THR A 33 -5.16 63.51 45.97
N PRO A 34 -5.34 63.22 44.63
CA PRO A 34 -4.24 63.19 43.65
C PRO A 34 -3.55 64.58 43.60
N LYS A 35 -2.23 64.59 43.73
CA LYS A 35 -1.39 65.76 43.63
C LYS A 35 -0.47 65.66 42.40
N GLU A 36 -0.18 66.80 41.79
CA GLU A 36 0.75 66.92 40.67
C GLU A 36 2.17 67.14 41.15
N PHE A 37 3.11 66.31 40.70
CA PHE A 37 4.52 66.33 41.03
C PHE A 37 5.39 66.34 39.75
N GLU A 38 6.54 66.98 39.79
CA GLU A 38 7.59 66.89 38.80
C GLU A 38 8.57 65.80 39.23
N ILE A 39 8.97 64.95 38.26
CA ILE A 39 9.93 63.88 38.49
C ILE A 39 11.36 64.51 38.56
N GLY A 40 11.99 64.53 39.72
CA GLY A 40 13.34 65.00 39.95
C GLY A 40 14.41 64.04 39.48
N ALA A 41 14.30 62.80 39.81
CA ALA A 41 15.13 61.71 39.29
C ALA A 41 14.40 60.35 39.44
N ILE A 42 14.89 59.34 38.65
CA ILE A 42 14.39 57.98 38.72
C ILE A 42 15.59 57.05 38.96
N ARG A 43 15.59 56.37 40.10
CA ARG A 43 16.59 55.35 40.43
C ARG A 43 15.99 53.96 40.16
N ILE A 44 16.80 53.03 39.74
CA ILE A 44 16.41 51.64 39.50
C ILE A 44 17.18 50.77 40.47
N GLU A 45 16.48 49.86 41.16
CA GLU A 45 17.05 48.88 42.09
C GLU A 45 16.71 47.48 41.67
N GLY A 46 17.65 46.56 41.86
CA GLY A 46 17.47 45.11 41.68
C GLY A 46 17.51 44.65 40.22
N ALA A 47 17.86 45.55 39.28
CA ALA A 47 17.99 45.22 37.84
C ALA A 47 19.37 45.61 37.28
N ASP A 48 20.44 45.32 37.99
CA ASP A 48 21.84 45.73 37.70
C ASP A 48 22.35 45.14 36.37
N ASN A 49 21.77 44.06 35.85
CA ASN A 49 22.11 43.43 34.60
C ASN A 49 21.33 43.96 33.38
N PHE A 50 20.47 44.97 33.58
CA PHE A 50 19.66 45.60 32.52
C PHE A 50 20.11 47.03 32.28
N ASP A 51 19.96 47.48 31.05
CA ASP A 51 20.19 48.91 30.75
C ASP A 51 19.10 49.78 31.41
N HIS A 52 19.51 50.58 32.36
CA HIS A 52 18.61 51.44 33.15
C HIS A 52 17.91 52.51 32.28
N GLN A 53 18.55 52.94 31.19
CA GLN A 53 17.90 53.88 30.28
C GLN A 53 16.73 53.26 29.51
N SER A 54 16.93 52.00 29.03
CA SER A 54 15.88 51.21 28.42
C SER A 54 14.70 50.95 29.36
N ILE A 55 14.98 50.62 30.63
CA ILE A 55 13.92 50.43 31.65
C ILE A 55 13.10 51.73 31.84
N LYS A 56 13.74 52.91 31.95
CA LYS A 56 13.04 54.18 32.08
C LYS A 56 12.21 54.51 30.83
N LEU A 57 12.72 54.18 29.66
CA LEU A 57 12.00 54.37 28.38
C LEU A 57 10.75 53.50 28.30
N ILE A 58 10.85 52.19 28.65
CA ILE A 58 9.73 51.25 28.71
C ILE A 58 8.68 51.68 29.73
N ALA A 59 9.14 52.13 30.93
CA ALA A 59 8.25 52.67 31.94
C ALA A 59 7.50 53.90 31.50
N GLY A 60 8.03 54.65 30.49
CA GLY A 60 7.43 55.89 30.02
C GLY A 60 7.63 57.05 30.97
N LEU A 61 8.46 56.90 31.99
CA LEU A 61 8.74 57.96 33.00
C LEU A 61 10.05 58.68 32.62
N ARG A 62 10.01 60.00 32.60
CA ARG A 62 11.18 60.84 32.29
C ARG A 62 11.38 61.92 33.35
N GLN A 63 12.62 62.24 33.64
CA GLN A 63 12.97 63.33 34.52
C GLN A 63 12.46 64.65 33.96
N GLY A 64 11.91 65.54 34.80
CA GLY A 64 11.33 66.80 34.40
C GLY A 64 9.88 66.75 33.90
N THR A 65 9.29 65.53 33.75
CA THR A 65 7.83 65.42 33.44
C THR A 65 6.98 65.56 34.67
N ARG A 66 5.80 66.17 34.49
CA ARG A 66 4.80 66.25 35.57
C ARG A 66 3.88 65.08 35.51
N ILE A 67 3.68 64.47 36.66
CA ILE A 67 2.80 63.32 36.84
C ILE A 67 1.89 63.52 38.05
N THR A 68 0.70 62.95 38.02
CA THR A 68 -0.22 62.93 39.14
C THR A 68 0.01 61.63 39.94
N ILE A 69 0.21 61.78 41.26
CA ILE A 69 0.36 60.64 42.19
C ILE A 69 -0.70 60.76 43.30
N PRO A 70 -1.50 59.75 43.52
CA PRO A 70 -1.75 58.52 42.68
C PRO A 70 -2.35 58.91 41.32
N GLY A 71 -1.95 58.20 40.25
CA GLY A 71 -2.42 58.44 38.90
C GLY A 71 -2.01 57.42 37.85
N ASN A 72 -2.56 57.61 36.64
CA ASN A 72 -2.41 56.64 35.51
C ASN A 72 -0.96 56.43 35.07
N ALA A 73 -0.10 57.45 35.15
CA ALA A 73 1.28 57.38 34.71
C ALA A 73 2.09 56.31 35.44
N ILE A 74 1.90 56.16 36.74
CA ILE A 74 2.56 55.09 37.52
C ILE A 74 1.98 53.68 37.16
N THR A 75 0.63 53.61 37.04
CA THR A 75 -0.02 52.37 36.67
C THR A 75 0.38 51.91 35.27
N GLU A 76 0.49 52.83 34.35
CA GLU A 76 0.97 52.56 32.98
C GLU A 76 2.44 52.10 32.98
N ALA A 77 3.29 52.77 33.73
CA ALA A 77 4.70 52.42 33.88
C ALA A 77 4.86 50.97 34.44
N ILE A 78 4.15 50.63 35.47
CA ILE A 78 4.11 49.26 36.04
C ILE A 78 3.60 48.29 34.98
N THR A 79 2.49 48.62 34.31
CA THR A 79 1.88 47.76 33.28
C THR A 79 2.82 47.54 32.09
N ASN A 80 3.52 48.53 31.62
CA ASN A 80 4.47 48.45 30.52
C ASN A 80 5.67 47.56 30.89
N LEU A 81 6.25 47.74 32.06
CA LEU A 81 7.35 46.91 32.55
C LEU A 81 6.90 45.44 32.73
N TRP A 82 5.66 45.22 33.19
CA TRP A 82 5.08 43.87 33.29
C TRP A 82 4.87 43.20 31.94
N LYS A 83 4.43 43.91 30.92
CA LYS A 83 4.20 43.40 29.59
C LYS A 83 5.47 42.80 28.95
N GLU A 84 6.66 43.30 29.31
CA GLU A 84 7.94 42.80 28.85
C GLU A 84 8.26 41.36 29.35
N ASN A 85 7.53 40.88 30.36
CA ASN A 85 7.73 39.53 30.96
C ASN A 85 9.17 39.27 31.48
N LEU A 86 9.95 40.32 31.76
CA LEU A 86 11.33 40.21 32.25
C LEU A 86 11.44 40.21 33.79
N PHE A 87 10.41 40.63 34.48
CA PHE A 87 10.41 40.85 35.91
C PHE A 87 9.35 39.98 36.61
N THR A 88 9.64 39.52 37.82
CA THR A 88 8.69 38.82 38.72
C THR A 88 7.97 39.79 39.61
N ASN A 89 8.61 40.91 39.96
CA ASN A 89 8.00 42.00 40.68
C ASN A 89 8.41 43.35 40.12
N VAL A 90 7.48 44.27 40.03
CA VAL A 90 7.67 45.66 39.62
C VAL A 90 6.99 46.55 40.66
N GLU A 91 7.74 47.32 41.38
CA GLU A 91 7.28 48.22 42.40
C GLU A 91 7.87 49.63 42.12
N ILE A 92 7.04 50.64 42.22
CA ILE A 92 7.47 52.03 42.09
C ILE A 92 7.15 52.76 43.39
N ALA A 93 8.17 53.22 44.08
CA ALA A 93 8.05 53.92 45.35
C ALA A 93 8.61 55.34 45.25
N ILE A 94 8.16 56.20 46.13
CA ILE A 94 8.71 57.53 46.32
C ILE A 94 9.86 57.44 47.31
N GLU A 95 11.05 57.74 46.89
CA GLU A 95 12.25 57.76 47.71
C GLU A 95 12.37 59.05 48.53
N GLN A 96 12.05 60.21 47.91
CA GLN A 96 12.09 61.49 48.56
C GLN A 96 11.08 62.43 47.87
N GLU A 97 10.47 63.31 48.65
CA GLU A 97 9.64 64.42 48.18
C GLU A 97 10.26 65.75 48.67
N ILE A 98 10.52 66.66 47.73
CA ILE A 98 11.00 68.03 48.07
C ILE A 98 10.05 69.02 47.38
N LYS A 99 9.18 69.67 48.18
CA LYS A 99 8.12 70.52 47.67
C LYS A 99 7.19 69.79 46.66
N ASN A 100 7.23 70.20 45.34
CA ASN A 100 6.48 69.57 44.27
C ASN A 100 7.33 68.66 43.41
N VAL A 101 8.52 68.29 43.84
CA VAL A 101 9.44 67.37 43.10
C VAL A 101 9.54 66.06 43.83
N VAL A 102 9.29 64.92 43.10
CA VAL A 102 9.41 63.60 43.63
C VAL A 102 10.61 62.85 43.01
N TYR A 103 11.31 62.10 43.86
CA TYR A 103 12.35 61.16 43.47
C TYR A 103 11.76 59.76 43.51
N LEU A 104 11.74 59.09 42.36
CA LEU A 104 11.13 57.78 42.24
C LEU A 104 12.19 56.66 42.28
N VAL A 105 11.90 55.58 42.92
CA VAL A 105 12.68 54.33 42.83
C VAL A 105 11.81 53.27 42.18
N ILE A 106 12.32 52.69 41.12
CA ILE A 106 11.71 51.49 40.45
C ILE A 106 12.46 50.28 40.97
N LYS A 107 11.80 49.50 41.84
CA LYS A 107 12.34 48.24 42.36
C LYS A 107 11.87 47.12 41.45
N LEU A 108 12.85 46.43 40.87
CA LEU A 108 12.60 45.33 39.93
C LEU A 108 13.20 44.04 40.45
N THR A 109 12.46 42.97 40.34
CA THR A 109 12.98 41.63 40.57
C THR A 109 13.01 40.88 39.22
N PRO A 110 14.19 40.72 38.65
CA PRO A 110 14.33 40.02 37.38
C PRO A 110 13.88 38.58 37.45
N ARG A 111 13.18 38.11 36.42
CA ARG A 111 12.89 36.67 36.27
C ARG A 111 14.19 35.91 36.10
N PRO A 112 14.35 34.76 36.77
CA PRO A 112 15.52 33.92 36.57
C PRO A 112 15.58 33.42 35.13
N LYS A 113 16.79 33.23 34.59
CA LYS A 113 17.06 32.63 33.27
C LYS A 113 17.31 31.14 33.45
N LEU A 114 16.89 30.35 32.46
CA LEU A 114 17.17 28.94 32.45
C LEU A 114 18.68 28.72 32.18
N SER A 115 19.39 28.07 33.10
CA SER A 115 20.78 27.68 32.88
C SER A 115 20.86 26.37 32.10
N ARG A 116 20.18 25.37 32.57
CA ARG A 116 20.10 24.02 31.98
C ARG A 116 18.85 23.32 32.44
N PHE A 117 18.55 22.19 31.80
CA PHE A 117 17.45 21.33 32.22
C PHE A 117 17.85 19.86 32.14
N ARG A 118 17.26 19.07 32.99
CA ARG A 118 17.42 17.61 32.99
C ARG A 118 16.09 16.91 33.03
N PHE A 119 16.05 15.73 32.40
CA PHE A 119 14.89 14.85 32.44
C PHE A 119 15.12 13.73 33.44
N ASP A 120 14.09 13.40 34.20
CA ASP A 120 14.00 12.22 35.05
C ASP A 120 12.80 11.36 34.62
N GLY A 121 12.93 10.02 34.63
CA GLY A 121 11.88 9.07 34.24
C GLY A 121 11.68 8.88 32.73
N VAL A 122 12.61 9.37 31.89
CA VAL A 122 12.55 9.21 30.42
C VAL A 122 13.70 8.35 29.87
N THR A 123 13.46 7.70 28.72
CA THR A 123 14.55 6.98 28.00
C THR A 123 15.43 7.97 27.22
N LYS A 124 16.70 7.61 26.95
CA LYS A 124 17.61 8.45 26.16
C LYS A 124 17.00 8.87 24.81
N LYS A 125 16.39 7.95 24.07
CA LYS A 125 15.71 8.21 22.80
C LYS A 125 14.53 9.19 22.93
N ASP A 126 13.78 9.11 24.03
CA ASP A 126 12.67 10.04 24.26
C ASP A 126 13.21 11.42 24.68
N ALA A 127 14.29 11.47 25.50
CA ALA A 127 14.91 12.73 25.91
C ALA A 127 15.40 13.54 24.69
N ASP A 128 16.03 12.89 23.70
CA ASP A 128 16.50 13.56 22.48
C ASP A 128 15.33 14.14 21.69
N LYS A 129 14.25 13.39 21.49
CA LYS A 129 13.03 13.86 20.82
C LYS A 129 12.34 14.98 21.61
N LEU A 130 12.29 14.89 22.94
CA LEU A 130 11.69 15.92 23.77
C LEU A 130 12.48 17.23 23.70
N ARG A 131 13.82 17.19 23.65
CA ARG A 131 14.65 18.38 23.46
C ARG A 131 14.30 19.14 22.19
N GLU A 132 14.05 18.43 21.09
CA GLU A 132 13.59 19.04 19.82
C GLU A 132 12.21 19.71 19.96
N ILE A 133 11.28 19.09 20.69
CA ILE A 133 9.88 19.53 20.76
C ILE A 133 9.67 20.70 21.74
N ILE A 134 10.33 20.66 22.91
CA ILE A 134 10.11 21.62 23.98
C ILE A 134 10.72 23.00 23.69
N ASN A 135 11.77 23.06 22.87
CA ASN A 135 12.46 24.29 22.49
C ASN A 135 12.96 25.10 23.69
N LEU A 136 13.56 24.41 24.67
CA LEU A 136 14.25 25.04 25.80
C LEU A 136 15.74 25.18 25.50
N PHE A 137 16.30 26.36 25.79
CA PHE A 137 17.72 26.64 25.63
C PHE A 137 18.22 27.51 26.80
N SER A 138 19.52 27.46 27.05
CA SER A 138 20.16 28.27 28.11
C SER A 138 20.00 29.78 27.82
N GLY A 139 19.71 30.55 28.85
CA GLY A 139 19.43 31.98 28.74
C GLY A 139 17.95 32.36 28.55
N LYS A 140 17.06 31.41 28.33
CA LYS A 140 15.62 31.67 28.19
C LYS A 140 15.02 32.11 29.53
N THR A 141 14.24 33.20 29.54
CA THR A 141 13.55 33.70 30.73
C THR A 141 12.50 32.72 31.22
N ILE A 142 12.55 32.38 32.49
CA ILE A 142 11.60 31.45 33.10
C ILE A 142 10.30 32.19 33.46
N SER A 143 9.19 31.73 32.91
CA SER A 143 7.83 32.17 33.21
C SER A 143 6.94 30.98 33.51
N GLU A 144 5.84 31.19 34.21
CA GLU A 144 4.83 30.15 34.45
C GLU A 144 4.28 29.58 33.13
N ASN A 145 4.09 30.46 32.12
CA ASN A 145 3.66 30.05 30.79
C ASN A 145 4.69 29.13 30.12
N LEU A 146 6.00 29.40 30.29
CA LEU A 146 7.05 28.51 29.79
C LEU A 146 6.98 27.12 30.42
N MET A 147 6.80 27.06 31.74
CA MET A 147 6.68 25.79 32.44
C MET A 147 5.42 25.03 32.02
N LEU A 148 4.26 25.69 31.93
CA LEU A 148 3.00 25.09 31.51
C LEU A 148 3.07 24.60 30.06
N SER A 149 3.58 25.41 29.15
CA SER A 149 3.74 25.04 27.73
C SER A 149 4.69 23.86 27.57
N THR A 150 5.77 23.80 28.35
CA THR A 150 6.70 22.68 28.38
C THR A 150 6.02 21.39 28.89
N GLN A 151 5.25 21.48 29.97
CA GLN A 151 4.47 20.35 30.48
C GLN A 151 3.46 19.85 29.43
N LEU A 152 2.72 20.75 28.78
CA LEU A 152 1.74 20.40 27.76
C LEU A 152 2.37 19.71 26.54
N LYS A 153 3.52 20.20 26.08
CA LYS A 153 4.28 19.59 24.98
C LYS A 153 4.75 18.18 25.33
N ILE A 154 5.31 17.98 26.52
CA ILE A 154 5.74 16.66 26.99
C ILE A 154 4.54 15.72 27.15
N LYS A 155 3.45 16.18 27.75
CA LYS A 155 2.19 15.42 27.86
C LYS A 155 1.66 15.02 26.48
N GLY A 156 1.64 15.95 25.51
CA GLY A 156 1.24 15.70 24.13
C GLY A 156 2.07 14.60 23.48
N TYR A 157 3.39 14.68 23.58
CA TYR A 157 4.29 13.67 23.05
C TYR A 157 4.03 12.25 23.56
N TYR A 158 3.83 12.10 24.86
CA TYR A 158 3.55 10.79 25.44
C TYR A 158 2.12 10.31 25.18
N ARG A 159 1.14 11.23 25.08
CA ARG A 159 -0.24 10.89 24.66
C ARG A 159 -0.26 10.31 23.26
N GLU A 160 0.48 10.86 22.30
CA GLU A 160 0.62 10.31 20.96
C GLU A 160 1.31 8.92 20.95
N LYS A 161 2.11 8.62 21.96
CA LYS A 161 2.67 7.28 22.18
C LYS A 161 1.71 6.31 22.91
N GLY A 162 0.53 6.79 23.32
CA GLY A 162 -0.51 5.99 23.98
C GLY A 162 -0.42 5.96 25.52
N TYR A 163 0.30 6.90 26.12
CA TYR A 163 0.35 7.09 27.56
C TYR A 163 -0.59 8.24 27.97
N TYR A 164 -1.84 7.94 28.22
CA TYR A 164 -2.83 8.98 28.51
C TYR A 164 -2.72 9.58 29.92
N GLY A 165 -2.34 8.78 30.90
CA GLY A 165 -2.17 9.17 32.30
C GLY A 165 -0.80 9.78 32.66
N VAL A 166 -0.08 10.35 31.68
CA VAL A 166 1.23 10.93 31.91
C VAL A 166 1.17 12.15 32.85
N ARG A 167 1.99 12.15 33.91
CA ARG A 167 2.22 13.29 34.80
C ARG A 167 3.60 13.86 34.56
N VAL A 168 3.68 15.19 34.50
CA VAL A 168 4.92 15.92 34.27
C VAL A 168 5.02 16.99 35.34
N ASP A 169 6.03 16.90 36.15
CA ASP A 169 6.32 17.85 37.21
C ASP A 169 7.64 18.56 36.88
N ILE A 170 7.60 19.88 36.85
CA ILE A 170 8.79 20.72 36.62
C ILE A 170 9.09 21.45 37.91
N THR A 171 10.25 21.18 38.52
CA THR A 171 10.77 21.89 39.65
C THR A 171 11.88 22.81 39.20
N GLN A 172 11.88 24.02 39.75
CA GLN A 172 12.89 25.03 39.54
C GLN A 172 13.84 25.07 40.73
N GLU A 173 15.14 24.93 40.50
CA GLU A 173 16.19 24.99 41.51
C GLU A 173 17.16 26.11 41.16
N PRO A 174 17.61 26.96 42.09
CA PRO A 174 18.65 27.97 41.83
C PRO A 174 19.91 27.32 41.30
N ASP A 175 20.55 27.93 40.33
CA ASP A 175 21.87 27.47 39.88
C ASP A 175 22.99 28.31 40.54
N ASN A 176 23.62 27.74 41.51
CA ASN A 176 24.67 28.45 42.31
C ASN A 176 25.89 28.85 41.49
N LEU A 177 26.01 28.41 40.26
CA LEU A 177 27.12 28.73 39.34
C LEU A 177 26.86 29.98 38.52
N MET A 178 25.62 30.47 38.45
CA MET A 178 25.23 31.60 37.60
C MET A 178 24.25 32.52 38.35
N ASN A 179 24.54 33.81 38.41
CA ASN A 179 23.66 34.79 39.05
C ASN A 179 22.30 34.88 38.30
N ASN A 180 21.23 34.89 39.06
CA ASN A 180 19.85 34.96 38.55
C ASN A 180 19.51 33.87 37.50
N ALA A 181 20.05 32.68 37.70
CA ALA A 181 19.79 31.51 36.83
C ALA A 181 19.21 30.35 37.64
N SER A 182 18.44 29.51 36.92
CA SER A 182 17.82 28.34 37.54
C SER A 182 17.86 27.12 36.62
N LEU A 183 17.94 25.97 37.23
CA LEU A 183 17.88 24.64 36.59
C LEU A 183 16.44 24.13 36.62
N PHE A 184 15.99 23.55 35.50
CA PHE A 184 14.74 22.80 35.50
C PHE A 184 15.00 21.30 35.67
N ASN A 185 14.40 20.73 36.68
CA ASN A 185 14.20 19.31 36.86
C ASN A 185 12.85 18.90 36.32
N ILE A 186 12.84 18.17 35.22
CA ILE A 186 11.61 17.74 34.52
C ILE A 186 11.39 16.25 34.82
N LYS A 187 10.55 15.97 35.80
CA LYS A 187 10.19 14.61 36.22
C LYS A 187 8.99 14.14 35.44
N VAL A 188 9.15 13.05 34.66
CA VAL A 188 8.11 12.50 33.81
C VAL A 188 7.71 11.12 34.31
N ASN A 189 6.48 11.01 34.83
CA ASN A 189 5.88 9.72 35.11
C ASN A 189 4.94 9.36 33.95
N ARG A 190 5.39 8.45 33.08
CA ARG A 190 4.64 8.03 31.89
C ARG A 190 3.37 7.26 32.21
N GLY A 191 3.33 6.60 33.35
CA GLY A 191 2.29 5.64 33.67
C GLY A 191 2.30 4.43 32.72
N ARG A 192 1.14 3.83 32.52
CA ARG A 192 0.95 2.67 31.64
C ARG A 192 0.32 3.07 30.32
N LYS A 193 0.60 2.29 29.25
CA LYS A 193 -0.12 2.46 27.98
C LYS A 193 -1.56 2.05 28.13
N VAL A 194 -2.45 2.93 27.69
CA VAL A 194 -3.88 2.70 27.76
C VAL A 194 -4.41 2.02 26.50
N LYS A 195 -5.46 1.22 26.69
CA LYS A 195 -6.23 0.58 25.61
C LYS A 195 -7.68 1.02 25.69
N ILE A 196 -8.29 1.21 24.54
CA ILE A 196 -9.71 1.59 24.48
C ILE A 196 -10.54 0.35 24.84
N ARG A 197 -11.25 0.42 25.95
CA ARG A 197 -12.15 -0.66 26.42
C ARG A 197 -13.55 -0.49 25.88
N GLN A 198 -14.03 0.75 25.83
CA GLN A 198 -15.41 1.05 25.45
C GLN A 198 -15.48 2.31 24.60
N ILE A 199 -16.35 2.30 23.59
CA ILE A 199 -16.76 3.47 22.81
C ILE A 199 -18.28 3.52 22.88
N THR A 200 -18.81 4.51 23.60
CA THR A 200 -20.26 4.76 23.74
C THR A 200 -20.68 5.79 22.71
N LEU A 201 -21.78 5.54 22.06
CA LEU A 201 -22.35 6.43 21.06
C LEU A 201 -23.78 6.76 21.48
N VAL A 202 -24.12 8.03 21.48
CA VAL A 202 -25.46 8.54 21.87
C VAL A 202 -25.98 9.44 20.75
N GLY A 203 -27.27 9.36 20.43
CA GLY A 203 -27.90 10.17 19.39
C GLY A 203 -27.77 9.59 17.97
N ASN A 204 -27.23 8.39 17.83
CA ASN A 204 -27.09 7.70 16.55
C ASN A 204 -28.29 6.78 16.25
N GLU A 205 -29.42 7.35 15.82
CA GLU A 205 -30.64 6.60 15.49
C GLU A 205 -30.61 5.97 14.10
N LYS A 206 -30.09 6.67 13.11
CA LYS A 206 -30.08 6.28 11.69
C LYS A 206 -28.89 5.40 11.29
N LEU A 207 -27.74 5.59 11.95
CA LEU A 207 -26.59 4.72 11.79
C LEU A 207 -26.38 3.85 13.02
N SER A 208 -26.32 2.53 12.81
CA SER A 208 -25.99 1.62 13.91
C SER A 208 -24.60 1.92 14.47
N SER A 209 -24.46 1.78 15.80
CA SER A 209 -23.19 1.96 16.50
C SER A 209 -22.05 1.08 15.91
N TYR A 210 -22.38 -0.06 15.32
CA TYR A 210 -21.41 -0.91 14.60
C TYR A 210 -20.85 -0.21 13.36
N LYS A 211 -21.69 0.42 12.52
CA LYS A 211 -21.27 1.13 11.30
C LYS A 211 -20.41 2.34 11.64
N ILE A 212 -20.74 3.08 12.73
CA ILE A 212 -19.95 4.21 13.20
C ILE A 212 -18.59 3.74 13.71
N ARG A 213 -18.56 2.72 14.61
CA ARG A 213 -17.28 2.14 15.07
C ARG A 213 -16.45 1.51 13.93
N LYS A 214 -17.10 1.07 12.85
CA LYS A 214 -16.39 0.60 11.64
C LYS A 214 -15.74 1.75 10.88
N ALA A 215 -16.38 2.92 10.82
CA ALA A 215 -15.84 4.13 10.18
C ALA A 215 -14.59 4.66 10.91
N MET A 216 -14.55 4.57 12.24
CA MET A 216 -13.37 4.89 13.04
C MET A 216 -12.26 3.86 12.77
N LYS A 217 -11.31 4.15 11.86
CA LYS A 217 -10.31 3.17 11.40
C LYS A 217 -9.20 2.91 12.41
N ASP A 218 -8.76 3.94 13.13
CA ASP A 218 -7.59 3.91 14.02
C ASP A 218 -7.98 3.79 15.49
N THR A 219 -9.10 4.39 15.89
CA THR A 219 -9.65 4.34 17.26
C THR A 219 -10.55 3.12 17.39
N LYS A 220 -9.99 2.00 17.87
CA LYS A 220 -10.70 0.71 17.96
C LYS A 220 -10.81 0.20 19.38
N GLN A 221 -12.01 -0.25 19.74
CA GLN A 221 -12.27 -0.98 20.97
C GLN A 221 -11.53 -2.33 20.97
N LYS A 222 -10.98 -2.75 22.12
CA LYS A 222 -10.33 -4.05 22.29
C LYS A 222 -11.35 -5.18 22.04
N ALA A 223 -10.97 -6.15 21.19
CA ALA A 223 -11.76 -7.35 20.91
C ALA A 223 -10.83 -8.56 20.80
N LEU A 224 -11.29 -9.75 21.23
CA LEU A 224 -10.49 -10.97 21.32
C LEU A 224 -9.97 -11.44 19.96
N TRP A 225 -10.74 -11.26 18.89
CA TRP A 225 -10.35 -11.67 17.51
C TRP A 225 -9.47 -10.66 16.77
N ARG A 226 -9.09 -9.53 17.41
CA ARG A 226 -8.22 -8.51 16.79
C ARG A 226 -6.78 -8.67 17.25
N ILE A 227 -6.16 -9.80 16.92
CA ILE A 227 -4.80 -10.16 17.37
C ILE A 227 -3.75 -9.19 16.79
N PHE A 228 -3.95 -8.70 15.56
CA PHE A 228 -2.98 -7.87 14.83
C PHE A 228 -3.23 -6.36 14.91
N LYS A 229 -4.38 -5.88 15.38
CA LYS A 229 -4.68 -4.45 15.52
C LYS A 229 -4.58 -4.01 16.96
N ARG A 230 -3.67 -3.09 17.23
CA ARG A 230 -3.48 -2.48 18.55
C ARG A 230 -4.62 -1.50 18.82
N SER A 231 -5.37 -1.67 19.91
CA SER A 231 -6.39 -0.72 20.41
C SER A 231 -5.73 0.43 21.20
N LYS A 232 -4.76 1.11 20.58
CA LYS A 232 -4.04 2.24 21.15
C LYS A 232 -4.86 3.51 20.93
N PHE A 233 -4.94 4.38 21.91
CA PHE A 233 -5.49 5.71 21.76
C PHE A 233 -4.39 6.73 21.45
N THR A 234 -4.62 7.58 20.44
CA THR A 234 -3.85 8.79 20.18
C THR A 234 -4.83 9.92 19.81
N SER A 235 -4.54 11.14 20.25
CA SER A 235 -5.44 12.27 20.01
C SER A 235 -5.56 12.57 18.51
N SER A 236 -4.45 12.51 17.77
CA SER A 236 -4.43 12.75 16.32
C SER A 236 -5.27 11.73 15.53
N SER A 237 -5.20 10.44 15.90
CA SER A 237 -6.02 9.41 15.28
C SER A 237 -7.50 9.58 15.61
N PHE A 238 -7.80 9.97 16.82
CA PHE A 238 -9.19 10.20 17.26
C PHE A 238 -9.84 11.37 16.52
N GLU A 239 -9.12 12.48 16.33
CA GLU A 239 -9.61 13.60 15.50
C GLU A 239 -9.90 13.19 14.06
N LYS A 240 -8.99 12.41 13.44
CA LYS A 240 -9.22 11.85 12.09
C LYS A 240 -10.45 10.93 12.05
N ASP A 241 -10.63 10.11 13.08
CA ASP A 241 -11.77 9.21 13.14
C ASP A 241 -13.10 9.94 13.39
N LYS A 242 -13.10 11.06 14.14
CA LYS A 242 -14.28 11.94 14.24
C LYS A 242 -14.70 12.49 12.87
N LEU A 243 -13.74 12.97 12.09
CA LEU A 243 -14.00 13.42 10.71
C LEU A 243 -14.50 12.27 9.82
N ALA A 244 -13.95 11.06 10.00
CA ALA A 244 -14.41 9.89 9.26
C ALA A 244 -15.85 9.48 9.62
N VAL A 245 -16.27 9.67 10.87
CA VAL A 245 -17.66 9.47 11.31
C VAL A 245 -18.58 10.48 10.63
N LEU A 246 -18.24 11.78 10.65
CA LEU A 246 -19.03 12.82 9.97
C LEU A 246 -19.11 12.58 8.47
N THR A 247 -17.99 12.25 7.82
CA THR A 247 -17.96 11.87 6.40
C THR A 247 -18.87 10.68 6.11
N LYS A 248 -18.95 9.71 7.05
CA LYS A 248 -19.85 8.57 6.91
C LYS A 248 -21.32 9.00 6.93
N TYR A 249 -21.72 9.89 7.82
CA TYR A 249 -23.07 10.47 7.84
C TYR A 249 -23.36 11.26 6.56
N GLN A 250 -22.45 12.12 6.15
CA GLN A 250 -22.57 12.89 4.90
C GLN A 250 -22.68 11.98 3.67
N SER A 251 -22.01 10.82 3.66
CA SER A 251 -22.11 9.86 2.56
C SER A 251 -23.47 9.17 2.43
N ILE A 252 -24.35 9.33 3.40
CA ILE A 252 -25.72 8.77 3.41
C ILE A 252 -26.79 9.85 3.53
N GLY A 253 -26.43 11.11 3.26
CA GLY A 253 -27.38 12.21 3.13
C GLY A 253 -27.54 13.09 4.37
N TYR A 254 -26.89 12.79 5.47
CA TYR A 254 -27.00 13.61 6.69
C TYR A 254 -25.90 14.69 6.69
N ARG A 255 -26.15 15.77 5.90
CA ARG A 255 -25.22 16.87 5.68
C ARG A 255 -24.83 17.59 6.97
N ASP A 256 -25.81 17.84 7.84
CA ASP A 256 -25.67 18.65 9.04
C ASP A 256 -25.26 17.83 10.27
N ALA A 257 -24.90 16.56 10.06
CA ALA A 257 -24.44 15.74 11.16
C ALA A 257 -23.21 16.33 11.83
N GLN A 258 -23.26 16.41 13.16
CA GLN A 258 -22.17 16.95 13.96
C GLN A 258 -21.97 16.15 15.26
N ILE A 259 -20.74 16.22 15.78
CA ILE A 259 -20.42 15.67 17.09
C ILE A 259 -20.56 16.81 18.09
N GLU A 260 -21.65 16.81 18.87
CA GLU A 260 -21.95 17.88 19.84
C GLU A 260 -20.98 17.86 21.02
N LYS A 261 -20.61 16.65 21.45
CA LYS A 261 -19.70 16.48 22.58
C LYS A 261 -18.92 15.19 22.43
N ASP A 262 -17.64 15.27 22.71
CA ASP A 262 -16.77 14.11 22.87
C ASP A 262 -16.11 14.14 24.26
N SER A 263 -15.99 12.98 24.86
CA SER A 263 -15.36 12.83 26.17
C SER A 263 -14.45 11.61 26.14
N VAL A 264 -13.22 11.81 26.63
CA VAL A 264 -12.20 10.75 26.71
C VAL A 264 -11.69 10.72 28.15
N TYR A 265 -11.90 9.61 28.84
CA TYR A 265 -11.54 9.48 30.25
C TYR A 265 -11.01 8.09 30.60
N LEU A 266 -10.22 8.02 31.67
CA LEU A 266 -9.69 6.77 32.18
C LEU A 266 -10.75 6.04 33.00
N LEU A 267 -10.96 4.76 32.70
CA LEU A 267 -11.72 3.85 33.54
C LEU A 267 -10.82 3.26 34.64
N ASP A 268 -9.59 2.99 34.32
CA ASP A 268 -8.52 2.53 35.20
C ASP A 268 -7.14 2.86 34.59
N ASP A 269 -6.06 2.47 35.26
CA ASP A 269 -4.68 2.74 34.80
C ASP A 269 -4.30 2.19 33.40
N LYS A 270 -5.11 1.29 32.85
CA LYS A 270 -4.84 0.59 31.60
C LYS A 270 -5.95 0.77 30.55
N HIS A 271 -7.12 1.24 30.95
CA HIS A 271 -8.28 1.29 30.09
C HIS A 271 -8.89 2.68 30.05
N LEU A 272 -9.33 3.03 28.84
CA LEU A 272 -9.90 4.30 28.47
C LEU A 272 -11.30 4.07 27.88
N ALA A 273 -12.25 4.93 28.21
CA ALA A 273 -13.54 5.04 27.57
C ALA A 273 -13.64 6.31 26.73
N ILE A 274 -14.43 6.22 25.68
CA ILE A 274 -14.74 7.32 24.77
C ILE A 274 -16.25 7.41 24.64
N ASP A 275 -16.82 8.56 24.91
CA ASP A 275 -18.23 8.84 24.71
C ASP A 275 -18.36 9.91 23.63
N LEU A 276 -19.20 9.65 22.63
CA LEU A 276 -19.52 10.56 21.54
C LEU A 276 -21.02 10.83 21.52
N LYS A 277 -21.41 12.10 21.63
CA LYS A 277 -22.78 12.54 21.41
C LYS A 277 -22.89 13.10 20.00
N ILE A 278 -23.74 12.50 19.19
CA ILE A 278 -23.91 12.81 17.78
C ILE A 278 -25.30 13.41 17.58
N SER A 279 -25.37 14.51 16.84
CA SER A 279 -26.59 15.04 16.27
C SER A 279 -26.60 14.72 14.79
N GLU A 280 -27.57 13.94 14.32
CA GLU A 280 -27.59 13.43 12.95
C GLU A 280 -28.11 14.46 11.94
N GLY A 281 -28.96 15.39 12.36
CA GLY A 281 -29.61 16.36 11.49
C GLY A 281 -30.66 15.74 10.54
N ASN A 282 -30.99 16.43 9.46
CA ASN A 282 -31.97 16.01 8.47
C ASN A 282 -31.34 15.20 7.34
N LEU A 283 -32.16 14.35 6.71
CA LEU A 283 -31.77 13.62 5.51
C LEU A 283 -31.96 14.52 4.28
N TYR A 284 -30.89 14.86 3.61
CA TYR A 284 -30.93 15.65 2.38
C TYR A 284 -30.88 14.77 1.13
N ARG A 285 -31.47 15.30 0.07
CA ARG A 285 -31.49 14.71 -1.28
C ARG A 285 -31.00 15.72 -2.30
N PHE A 286 -30.58 15.26 -3.47
CA PHE A 286 -30.31 16.14 -4.58
C PHE A 286 -31.62 16.69 -5.17
N GLY A 287 -31.68 18.00 -5.35
CA GLY A 287 -32.70 18.73 -6.08
C GLY A 287 -32.37 18.83 -7.56
N ASN A 288 -32.79 19.90 -8.20
CA ASN A 288 -32.53 20.16 -9.61
C ASN A 288 -31.05 20.50 -9.82
N ILE A 289 -30.49 19.97 -10.91
CA ILE A 289 -29.12 20.25 -11.35
C ILE A 289 -29.21 20.94 -12.70
N GLU A 290 -28.72 22.16 -12.77
CA GLU A 290 -28.69 23.00 -13.97
C GLU A 290 -27.25 23.19 -14.43
N TRP A 291 -26.99 23.11 -15.73
CA TRP A 291 -25.69 23.31 -16.34
C TRP A 291 -25.64 24.67 -17.04
N ILE A 292 -24.60 25.45 -16.78
CA ILE A 292 -24.39 26.73 -17.42
C ILE A 292 -22.97 26.79 -17.96
N GLY A 293 -22.81 27.23 -19.24
CA GLY A 293 -21.52 27.39 -19.90
C GLY A 293 -21.02 26.17 -20.66
N ASN A 294 -21.82 25.13 -20.80
CA ASN A 294 -21.49 23.89 -21.53
C ASN A 294 -21.77 24.03 -23.02
N THR A 295 -20.81 24.51 -23.81
CA THR A 295 -20.97 24.64 -25.28
C THR A 295 -20.47 23.42 -26.06
N LYS A 296 -19.58 22.62 -25.50
CA LYS A 296 -18.94 21.48 -26.17
C LYS A 296 -19.67 20.15 -25.98
N PHE A 297 -20.38 20.03 -24.88
CA PHE A 297 -21.13 18.81 -24.58
C PHE A 297 -22.57 19.15 -24.20
N SER A 298 -23.50 18.34 -24.68
CA SER A 298 -24.91 18.50 -24.35
C SER A 298 -25.19 18.22 -22.86
N THR A 299 -26.18 18.91 -22.31
CA THR A 299 -26.67 18.71 -20.94
C THR A 299 -26.97 17.23 -20.65
N GLY A 300 -27.65 16.53 -21.57
CA GLY A 300 -27.96 15.11 -21.39
C GLY A 300 -26.72 14.20 -21.31
N MET A 301 -25.64 14.53 -22.00
CA MET A 301 -24.37 13.82 -21.87
C MET A 301 -23.73 14.08 -20.51
N LEU A 302 -23.72 15.34 -20.06
CA LEU A 302 -23.19 15.69 -18.75
C LEU A 302 -23.99 15.03 -17.61
N ASP A 303 -25.31 15.00 -17.70
CA ASP A 303 -26.17 14.32 -16.75
C ASP A 303 -25.91 12.80 -16.71
N THR A 304 -25.67 12.21 -17.87
CA THR A 304 -25.34 10.78 -17.99
C THR A 304 -24.02 10.46 -17.30
N VAL A 305 -22.99 11.30 -17.51
CA VAL A 305 -21.67 11.12 -16.88
C VAL A 305 -21.74 11.43 -15.37
N LEU A 306 -22.44 12.50 -14.98
CA LEU A 306 -22.64 12.83 -13.57
C LEU A 306 -23.43 11.73 -12.85
N GLY A 307 -24.46 11.16 -13.52
CA GLY A 307 -25.26 10.04 -13.02
C GLY A 307 -25.93 10.30 -11.67
N ILE A 308 -26.24 11.56 -11.34
CA ILE A 308 -27.01 11.98 -10.16
C ILE A 308 -28.38 12.44 -10.65
N LYS A 309 -29.43 11.93 -10.01
CA LYS A 309 -30.83 12.24 -10.38
C LYS A 309 -31.51 13.02 -9.24
N TYR A 310 -32.56 13.75 -9.62
CA TYR A 310 -33.47 14.35 -8.65
C TYR A 310 -33.99 13.31 -7.65
N GLY A 311 -33.92 13.63 -6.36
CA GLY A 311 -34.37 12.77 -5.28
C GLY A 311 -33.29 11.74 -4.79
N ASP A 312 -32.15 11.59 -5.46
CA ASP A 312 -31.07 10.76 -4.98
C ASP A 312 -30.56 11.27 -3.63
N ILE A 313 -30.07 10.36 -2.79
CA ILE A 313 -29.53 10.72 -1.48
C ILE A 313 -28.32 11.63 -1.67
N TYR A 314 -28.32 12.77 -1.01
CA TYR A 314 -27.25 13.73 -1.07
C TYR A 314 -25.92 13.14 -0.58
N ASN A 315 -24.88 13.28 -1.38
CA ASN A 315 -23.53 12.84 -1.04
C ASN A 315 -22.50 13.75 -1.72
N LYS A 316 -21.96 14.71 -0.95
CA LYS A 316 -20.99 15.67 -1.45
C LYS A 316 -19.75 15.01 -2.04
N SER A 317 -19.19 14.02 -1.35
CA SER A 317 -17.99 13.31 -1.82
C SER A 317 -18.23 12.59 -3.16
N SER A 318 -19.42 12.04 -3.37
CA SER A 318 -19.81 11.45 -4.66
C SER A 318 -19.93 12.51 -5.75
N LEU A 319 -20.54 13.66 -5.43
CA LEU A 319 -20.64 14.79 -6.36
C LEU A 319 -19.24 15.27 -6.77
N ASP A 320 -18.37 15.56 -5.81
CA ASP A 320 -17.02 16.06 -6.07
C ASP A 320 -16.20 15.06 -6.91
N THR A 321 -16.33 13.74 -6.61
CA THR A 321 -15.65 12.68 -7.37
C THR A 321 -16.15 12.62 -8.81
N ARG A 322 -17.46 12.70 -9.04
CA ARG A 322 -18.07 12.64 -10.38
C ARG A 322 -17.83 13.92 -11.19
N LEU A 323 -17.59 15.04 -10.53
CA LEU A 323 -17.20 16.28 -11.20
C LEU A 323 -15.71 16.31 -11.57
N ASN A 324 -14.80 15.88 -10.67
CA ASN A 324 -13.39 16.25 -10.82
C ASN A 324 -12.38 15.11 -10.71
N MET A 325 -12.64 14.00 -10.00
CA MET A 325 -11.58 13.06 -9.62
C MET A 325 -12.03 11.60 -9.51
N SER A 326 -12.73 11.10 -10.49
CA SER A 326 -13.03 9.69 -10.57
C SER A 326 -11.75 8.88 -10.87
N GLN A 327 -11.55 7.79 -10.12
CA GLN A 327 -10.38 6.91 -10.31
C GLN A 327 -10.42 6.15 -11.66
N ASP A 328 -11.61 5.97 -12.20
CA ASP A 328 -11.84 5.30 -13.48
C ASP A 328 -11.84 6.26 -14.68
N GLY A 329 -11.61 7.57 -14.45
CA GLY A 329 -11.61 8.60 -15.48
C GLY A 329 -12.99 8.90 -16.06
N ARG A 330 -14.07 8.48 -15.39
CA ARG A 330 -15.45 8.70 -15.83
C ARG A 330 -16.10 9.84 -15.04
N ASP A 331 -15.50 11.00 -15.10
CA ASP A 331 -15.99 12.23 -14.48
C ASP A 331 -16.06 13.37 -15.49
N ILE A 332 -16.75 14.44 -15.12
CA ILE A 332 -16.99 15.59 -16.00
C ILE A 332 -15.66 16.23 -16.41
N SER A 333 -14.74 16.45 -15.48
CA SER A 333 -13.42 17.02 -15.80
C SER A 333 -12.62 16.14 -16.76
N SER A 334 -12.63 14.84 -16.58
CA SER A 334 -11.95 13.90 -17.48
C SER A 334 -12.54 13.96 -18.89
N LEU A 335 -13.87 14.08 -19.04
CA LEU A 335 -14.54 14.19 -20.34
C LEU A 335 -14.02 15.37 -21.17
N TYR A 336 -13.78 16.51 -20.53
CA TYR A 336 -13.22 17.71 -21.14
C TYR A 336 -11.70 17.61 -21.33
N MET A 337 -10.97 17.18 -20.29
CA MET A 337 -9.51 17.09 -20.31
C MET A 337 -8.99 16.07 -21.34
N ASP A 338 -9.73 15.00 -21.61
CA ASP A 338 -9.37 14.01 -22.63
C ASP A 338 -9.54 14.52 -24.07
N ARG A 339 -10.16 15.67 -24.23
CA ARG A 339 -10.32 16.38 -25.52
C ARG A 339 -9.50 17.68 -25.58
N GLY A 340 -8.52 17.85 -24.72
CA GLY A 340 -7.61 18.99 -24.75
C GLY A 340 -7.97 20.17 -23.84
N TYR A 341 -9.14 20.18 -23.21
CA TYR A 341 -9.57 21.31 -22.38
C TYR A 341 -8.93 21.27 -20.98
N LEU A 342 -7.61 21.47 -20.93
CA LEU A 342 -6.83 21.46 -19.68
C LEU A 342 -7.29 22.55 -18.68
N PHE A 343 -7.73 23.69 -19.20
CA PHE A 343 -8.15 24.84 -18.38
C PHE A 343 -9.62 24.77 -17.97
N PHE A 344 -10.26 23.63 -18.21
CA PHE A 344 -11.63 23.37 -17.81
C PHE A 344 -11.82 23.47 -16.30
N GLN A 345 -12.89 24.12 -15.90
CA GLN A 345 -13.32 24.17 -14.50
C GLN A 345 -14.84 23.99 -14.43
N VAL A 346 -15.30 23.24 -13.44
CA VAL A 346 -16.70 23.12 -13.06
C VAL A 346 -16.86 23.54 -11.60
N ILE A 347 -17.73 24.51 -11.36
CA ILE A 347 -17.99 25.09 -10.05
C ILE A 347 -19.43 24.75 -9.66
N PRO A 348 -19.66 23.81 -8.73
CA PRO A 348 -20.99 23.54 -8.22
C PRO A 348 -21.42 24.65 -7.26
N VAL A 349 -22.46 25.37 -7.61
CA VAL A 349 -23.06 26.44 -6.80
C VAL A 349 -24.40 25.93 -6.27
N GLU A 350 -24.56 25.89 -4.97
CA GLU A 350 -25.83 25.58 -4.33
C GLU A 350 -26.80 26.76 -4.52
N THR A 351 -27.94 26.50 -5.15
CA THR A 351 -28.94 27.55 -5.48
C THR A 351 -30.05 27.66 -4.45
N GLY A 352 -30.28 26.61 -3.66
CA GLY A 352 -31.24 26.62 -2.58
C GLY A 352 -31.57 25.25 -2.05
N VAL A 353 -32.22 25.21 -0.90
CA VAL A 353 -32.73 23.99 -0.26
C VAL A 353 -34.23 24.12 -0.03
N VAL A 354 -34.99 23.28 -0.68
CA VAL A 354 -36.46 23.23 -0.55
C VAL A 354 -36.83 21.80 -0.17
N ASP A 355 -37.59 21.61 0.88
CA ASP A 355 -38.01 20.30 1.40
C ASP A 355 -36.88 19.27 1.50
N ASN A 356 -35.76 19.68 2.07
CA ASN A 356 -34.53 18.90 2.17
C ASN A 356 -33.92 18.48 0.81
N HIS A 357 -34.33 19.07 -0.33
CA HIS A 357 -33.70 18.90 -1.64
C HIS A 357 -32.74 20.06 -1.90
N ILE A 358 -31.48 19.72 -2.16
CA ILE A 358 -30.41 20.68 -2.45
C ILE A 358 -30.27 20.79 -3.95
N SER A 359 -30.59 21.95 -4.50
CA SER A 359 -30.45 22.22 -5.93
C SER A 359 -29.11 22.87 -6.23
N TYR A 360 -28.52 22.52 -7.39
CA TYR A 360 -27.21 22.97 -7.83
C TYR A 360 -27.26 23.60 -9.21
N GLN A 361 -26.46 24.64 -9.38
CA GLN A 361 -26.09 25.19 -10.68
C GLN A 361 -24.60 24.87 -10.92
N MET A 362 -24.35 24.02 -11.93
CA MET A 362 -23.01 23.65 -12.35
C MET A 362 -22.48 24.65 -13.35
N ARG A 363 -21.63 25.57 -12.88
CA ARG A 363 -21.03 26.61 -13.73
C ARG A 363 -19.77 26.08 -14.38
N ILE A 364 -19.78 26.00 -15.71
CA ILE A 364 -18.69 25.48 -16.51
C ILE A 364 -17.92 26.63 -17.14
N ILE A 365 -16.59 26.54 -17.00
CA ILE A 365 -15.63 27.36 -17.73
C ILE A 365 -14.81 26.39 -18.57
N GLU A 366 -15.10 26.29 -19.87
CA GLU A 366 -14.49 25.31 -20.76
C GLU A 366 -13.02 25.60 -21.04
N GLY A 367 -12.65 26.89 -21.16
CA GLY A 367 -11.31 27.32 -21.48
C GLY A 367 -10.92 27.05 -22.94
N LYS A 368 -9.64 27.20 -23.25
CA LYS A 368 -9.04 26.90 -24.57
C LYS A 368 -8.50 25.48 -24.58
N GLU A 369 -8.43 24.86 -25.77
CA GLU A 369 -7.70 23.61 -25.99
C GLU A 369 -6.22 23.84 -25.71
N ALA A 370 -5.60 22.89 -25.00
CA ALA A 370 -4.17 22.88 -24.72
C ALA A 370 -3.48 21.77 -25.52
N ARG A 371 -2.33 22.07 -26.11
CA ARG A 371 -1.45 21.09 -26.76
C ARG A 371 -0.19 20.87 -25.93
N VAL A 372 0.30 19.66 -25.94
CA VAL A 372 1.58 19.32 -25.31
C VAL A 372 2.71 19.99 -26.12
N LYS A 373 3.48 20.89 -25.49
CA LYS A 373 4.61 21.58 -26.11
C LYS A 373 5.90 20.77 -25.90
N LYS A 374 6.17 20.37 -24.66
CA LYS A 374 7.36 19.61 -24.28
C LYS A 374 7.02 18.49 -23.31
N VAL A 375 7.81 17.41 -23.39
CA VAL A 375 7.84 16.33 -22.41
C VAL A 375 9.22 16.28 -21.79
N ILE A 376 9.29 16.52 -20.48
CA ILE A 376 10.52 16.61 -19.70
C ILE A 376 10.56 15.38 -18.78
N ILE A 377 11.70 14.71 -18.73
CA ILE A 377 11.93 13.55 -17.88
C ILE A 377 13.05 13.90 -16.91
N LYS A 378 12.86 13.62 -15.61
CA LYS A 378 13.84 13.88 -14.55
C LYS A 378 13.99 12.68 -13.63
N GLY A 379 15.21 12.46 -13.11
CA GLY A 379 15.50 11.44 -12.10
C GLY A 379 15.88 10.06 -12.64
N ASN A 380 15.99 9.92 -13.96
CA ASN A 380 16.50 8.71 -14.61
C ASN A 380 18.05 8.76 -14.68
N THR A 381 18.71 8.15 -13.72
CA THR A 381 20.18 8.14 -13.62
C THR A 381 20.83 6.94 -14.31
N LYS A 382 20.16 5.79 -14.26
CA LYS A 382 20.61 4.51 -14.85
C LYS A 382 19.86 4.15 -16.13
N THR A 383 18.55 4.43 -16.15
CA THR A 383 17.67 4.10 -17.27
C THR A 383 17.81 5.15 -18.37
N ASN A 384 18.11 4.74 -19.56
CA ASN A 384 18.20 5.62 -20.71
C ASN A 384 16.86 6.31 -21.00
N GLU A 385 16.90 7.57 -21.38
CA GLU A 385 15.70 8.38 -21.61
C GLU A 385 14.76 7.77 -22.64
N HIS A 386 15.29 7.15 -23.69
CA HIS A 386 14.48 6.52 -24.72
C HIS A 386 13.59 5.39 -24.19
N VAL A 387 14.00 4.69 -23.12
CA VAL A 387 13.22 3.63 -22.44
C VAL A 387 11.98 4.19 -21.76
N ILE A 388 12.09 5.36 -21.16
CA ILE A 388 10.97 6.05 -20.53
C ILE A 388 10.09 6.68 -21.61
N ARG A 389 10.71 7.40 -22.53
CA ARG A 389 10.02 8.17 -23.57
C ARG A 389 9.16 7.30 -24.50
N ARG A 390 9.56 6.07 -24.78
CA ARG A 390 8.78 5.11 -25.60
C ARG A 390 7.49 4.65 -24.94
N GLU A 391 7.40 4.69 -23.60
CA GLU A 391 6.21 4.33 -22.84
C GLU A 391 5.29 5.55 -22.58
N ILE A 392 5.78 6.77 -22.85
CA ILE A 392 5.00 8.01 -22.71
C ILE A 392 4.03 8.15 -23.89
N ARG A 393 2.75 8.29 -23.55
CA ARG A 393 1.68 8.45 -24.56
C ARG A 393 1.47 9.91 -24.96
N THR A 394 1.75 10.84 -24.06
CA THR A 394 1.67 12.29 -24.35
C THR A 394 2.85 12.75 -25.18
N LYS A 395 2.63 13.06 -26.46
CA LYS A 395 3.70 13.47 -27.37
C LYS A 395 3.61 14.97 -27.65
N PRO A 396 4.74 15.66 -27.90
CA PRO A 396 4.70 17.03 -28.39
C PRO A 396 3.82 17.19 -29.62
N GLY A 397 2.92 18.18 -29.61
CA GLY A 397 1.94 18.44 -30.67
C GLY A 397 0.57 17.78 -30.46
N ASP A 398 0.46 16.73 -29.63
CA ASP A 398 -0.82 16.11 -29.32
C ASP A 398 -1.70 17.02 -28.46
N LEU A 399 -3.02 16.85 -28.51
CA LEU A 399 -3.92 17.46 -27.55
C LEU A 399 -3.66 16.89 -26.16
N PHE A 400 -3.80 17.73 -25.16
CA PHE A 400 -3.73 17.27 -23.77
C PHE A 400 -4.80 16.22 -23.50
N SER A 401 -4.41 15.13 -22.83
CA SER A 401 -5.31 14.06 -22.42
C SER A 401 -4.91 13.58 -21.02
N ARG A 402 -5.84 13.68 -20.08
CA ARG A 402 -5.66 13.17 -18.71
C ARG A 402 -5.55 11.64 -18.71
N ASN A 403 -6.32 10.97 -19.55
CA ASN A 403 -6.28 9.53 -19.69
C ASN A 403 -4.91 9.05 -20.16
N ASP A 404 -4.27 9.76 -21.11
CA ASP A 404 -2.93 9.41 -21.57
C ASP A 404 -1.86 9.62 -20.49
N ILE A 405 -2.02 10.61 -19.62
CA ILE A 405 -1.16 10.80 -18.45
C ILE A 405 -1.32 9.62 -17.48
N ILE A 406 -2.55 9.25 -17.12
CA ILE A 406 -2.83 8.13 -16.21
C ILE A 406 -2.31 6.80 -16.79
N ARG A 407 -2.49 6.60 -18.09
CA ARG A 407 -1.97 5.42 -18.79
C ARG A 407 -0.45 5.40 -18.81
N THR A 408 0.20 6.53 -19.09
CA THR A 408 1.66 6.68 -19.03
C THR A 408 2.18 6.32 -17.64
N GLN A 409 1.53 6.84 -16.59
CA GLN A 409 1.89 6.52 -15.20
C GLN A 409 1.81 5.02 -14.93
N ARG A 410 0.74 4.37 -15.42
CA ARG A 410 0.57 2.92 -15.26
C ARG A 410 1.65 2.15 -16.02
N GLU A 411 1.93 2.50 -17.25
CA GLU A 411 2.94 1.83 -18.09
C GLU A 411 4.35 1.99 -17.50
N LEU A 412 4.72 3.18 -17.07
CA LEU A 412 6.00 3.42 -16.38
C LEU A 412 6.10 2.67 -15.02
N SER A 413 4.99 2.60 -14.29
CA SER A 413 4.93 1.84 -13.02
C SER A 413 5.10 0.33 -13.24
N GLN A 414 4.58 -0.19 -14.34
CA GLN A 414 4.69 -1.61 -14.71
C GLN A 414 6.09 -2.03 -15.15
N LEU A 415 6.94 -1.11 -15.57
CA LEU A 415 8.35 -1.40 -15.88
C LEU A 415 9.10 -1.94 -14.66
N GLY A 416 8.67 -1.54 -13.45
CA GLY A 416 9.28 -1.99 -12.21
C GLY A 416 10.61 -1.32 -11.85
N TYR A 417 11.08 -0.37 -12.65
CA TYR A 417 12.37 0.33 -12.46
C TYR A 417 12.24 1.51 -11.49
N PHE A 418 11.03 2.01 -11.27
CA PHE A 418 10.77 3.24 -10.54
C PHE A 418 9.99 3.01 -9.25
N ASN A 419 10.24 3.89 -8.28
CA ASN A 419 9.49 3.95 -7.03
C ASN A 419 8.13 4.62 -7.29
N ASN A 420 7.05 3.85 -7.22
CA ASN A 420 5.70 4.35 -7.49
C ASN A 420 5.21 5.41 -6.48
N GLU A 421 5.76 5.42 -5.27
CA GLU A 421 5.39 6.40 -4.23
C GLU A 421 6.03 7.77 -4.48
N ALA A 422 7.20 7.80 -5.15
CA ALA A 422 7.94 9.01 -5.48
C ALA A 422 7.65 9.53 -6.89
N PHE A 423 6.84 8.79 -7.68
CA PHE A 423 6.51 9.16 -9.04
C PHE A 423 5.60 10.39 -9.08
N GLN A 424 6.03 11.45 -9.75
CA GLN A 424 5.26 12.69 -9.89
C GLN A 424 5.10 13.06 -11.37
N ILE A 425 3.93 13.58 -11.68
CA ILE A 425 3.64 14.15 -13.01
C ILE A 425 3.17 15.58 -12.79
N ASN A 426 3.91 16.51 -13.35
CA ASN A 426 3.68 17.93 -13.17
C ASN A 426 3.32 18.54 -14.53
N PRO A 427 2.03 18.71 -14.87
CA PRO A 427 1.63 19.55 -16.00
C PRO A 427 1.94 21.01 -15.67
N LEU A 428 2.69 21.67 -16.52
CA LEU A 428 3.05 23.08 -16.43
C LEU A 428 2.30 23.85 -17.54
N PRO A 429 1.07 24.30 -17.25
CA PRO A 429 0.23 24.94 -18.26
C PRO A 429 0.68 26.35 -18.59
N ASN A 430 0.58 26.73 -19.87
CA ASN A 430 0.72 28.11 -20.36
C ASN A 430 -0.62 28.54 -20.98
N PRO A 431 -1.49 29.24 -20.22
CA PRO A 431 -2.81 29.65 -20.72
C PRO A 431 -2.76 30.63 -21.86
N GLN A 432 -1.69 31.44 -21.97
CA GLN A 432 -1.55 32.46 -23.01
C GLN A 432 -1.35 31.82 -24.37
N GLU A 433 -0.47 30.80 -24.43
CA GLU A 433 -0.16 30.09 -25.67
C GLU A 433 -1.13 28.92 -25.97
N GLY A 434 -1.94 28.51 -24.99
CA GLY A 434 -2.75 27.28 -25.10
C GLY A 434 -1.89 26.02 -25.13
N THR A 435 -0.77 26.01 -24.42
CA THR A 435 0.16 24.88 -24.40
C THR A 435 0.40 24.37 -22.98
N VAL A 436 0.96 23.18 -22.86
CA VAL A 436 1.36 22.58 -21.61
C VAL A 436 2.68 21.84 -21.77
N ASP A 437 3.62 22.08 -20.87
CA ASP A 437 4.79 21.21 -20.71
C ASP A 437 4.45 20.15 -19.67
N ILE A 438 4.81 18.88 -19.93
CA ILE A 438 4.55 17.80 -19.01
C ILE A 438 5.88 17.27 -18.47
N GLU A 439 6.09 17.43 -17.17
CA GLU A 439 7.27 16.94 -16.48
C GLU A 439 6.96 15.62 -15.77
N TYR A 440 7.68 14.56 -16.12
CA TYR A 440 7.68 13.26 -15.47
C TYR A 440 8.90 13.15 -14.56
N VAL A 441 8.67 13.12 -13.26
CA VAL A 441 9.74 12.95 -12.26
C VAL A 441 9.69 11.53 -11.76
N VAL A 442 10.76 10.78 -11.98
CA VAL A 442 10.91 9.39 -11.56
C VAL A 442 12.03 9.27 -10.53
N GLU A 443 11.92 8.30 -9.65
CA GLU A 443 12.99 7.89 -8.74
C GLU A 443 13.29 6.43 -9.01
N GLU A 444 14.52 6.14 -9.40
CA GLU A 444 14.93 4.77 -9.72
C GLU A 444 15.09 3.92 -8.47
N LYS A 445 14.66 2.68 -8.57
CA LYS A 445 14.88 1.64 -7.57
C LYS A 445 15.57 0.43 -8.17
N SER A 446 16.17 -0.41 -7.34
CA SER A 446 16.66 -1.69 -7.81
C SER A 446 15.51 -2.51 -8.39
N SER A 447 15.65 -2.91 -9.65
CA SER A 447 14.68 -3.73 -10.38
C SER A 447 15.12 -5.18 -10.52
N ASP A 448 16.36 -5.48 -10.16
CA ASP A 448 16.91 -6.81 -10.22
C ASP A 448 16.30 -7.69 -9.12
N GLN A 449 15.99 -8.91 -9.47
CA GLN A 449 15.31 -9.84 -8.60
C GLN A 449 16.13 -11.11 -8.43
N ILE A 450 16.28 -11.52 -7.20
CA ILE A 450 16.79 -12.82 -6.83
C ILE A 450 15.58 -13.65 -6.38
N GLU A 451 15.25 -14.69 -7.12
CA GLU A 451 14.25 -15.65 -6.75
C GLU A 451 14.93 -16.81 -6.01
N LEU A 452 14.61 -16.95 -4.74
CA LEU A 452 14.94 -18.15 -3.99
C LEU A 452 13.61 -18.77 -3.59
N SER A 453 13.25 -19.87 -4.24
CA SER A 453 11.97 -20.52 -3.99
C SER A 453 12.17 -22.01 -3.78
N GLY A 454 11.19 -22.64 -3.14
CA GLY A 454 11.13 -24.08 -2.94
C GLY A 454 9.69 -24.54 -2.95
N GLY A 455 9.45 -25.75 -3.41
CA GLY A 455 8.15 -26.39 -3.39
C GLY A 455 8.26 -27.83 -2.95
N TYR A 456 7.20 -28.34 -2.32
CA TYR A 456 7.05 -29.76 -2.03
C TYR A 456 5.99 -30.33 -2.97
N GLY A 457 6.39 -31.30 -3.77
CA GLY A 457 5.49 -31.99 -4.70
C GLY A 457 6.09 -33.33 -5.11
N ALA A 458 5.25 -34.28 -5.48
CA ALA A 458 5.64 -35.67 -5.79
C ALA A 458 6.48 -36.33 -4.69
N GLY A 459 6.20 -35.99 -3.42
CA GLY A 459 6.93 -36.50 -2.26
C GLY A 459 8.34 -35.94 -2.05
N ARG A 460 8.72 -34.84 -2.72
CA ARG A 460 10.08 -34.30 -2.72
C ARG A 460 10.10 -32.78 -2.64
N ILE A 461 11.20 -32.22 -2.15
CA ILE A 461 11.47 -30.78 -2.11
C ILE A 461 12.27 -30.40 -3.36
N ILE A 462 11.84 -29.37 -4.07
CA ILE A 462 12.55 -28.79 -5.21
C ILE A 462 12.97 -27.38 -4.84
N GLY A 463 14.25 -27.08 -4.97
CA GLY A 463 14.81 -25.74 -4.82
C GLY A 463 14.91 -25.05 -6.16
N THR A 464 14.66 -23.75 -6.19
CA THR A 464 14.85 -22.87 -7.35
C THR A 464 15.69 -21.68 -6.95
N LEU A 465 16.71 -21.39 -7.75
CA LEU A 465 17.46 -20.14 -7.72
C LEU A 465 17.26 -19.44 -9.06
N GLY A 466 16.73 -18.23 -9.02
CA GLY A 466 16.52 -17.38 -10.19
C GLY A 466 17.20 -16.03 -10.00
N LEU A 467 17.85 -15.56 -11.06
CA LEU A 467 18.39 -14.21 -11.15
C LEU A 467 17.74 -13.53 -12.35
N THR A 468 17.07 -12.41 -12.13
CA THR A 468 16.42 -11.65 -13.19
C THR A 468 16.87 -10.19 -13.13
N PHE A 469 17.44 -9.74 -14.24
CA PHE A 469 17.89 -8.37 -14.46
C PHE A 469 16.89 -7.69 -15.38
N ASN A 470 16.10 -6.77 -14.86
CA ASN A 470 14.96 -6.21 -15.60
C ASN A 470 15.32 -4.98 -16.44
N ASN A 471 16.40 -4.31 -16.15
CA ASN A 471 16.86 -3.14 -16.92
C ASN A 471 18.22 -3.41 -17.59
N PHE A 472 18.40 -4.63 -18.08
CA PHE A 472 19.64 -5.05 -18.74
C PHE A 472 19.89 -4.26 -20.04
N SER A 473 21.16 -4.07 -20.39
CA SER A 473 21.60 -3.45 -21.65
C SER A 473 22.65 -4.29 -22.35
N LEU A 474 22.29 -4.87 -23.47
CA LEU A 474 23.22 -5.63 -24.30
C LEU A 474 24.26 -4.69 -24.94
N GLN A 475 23.86 -3.46 -25.28
CA GLN A 475 24.77 -2.46 -25.89
C GLN A 475 25.90 -2.03 -24.92
N ASN A 476 25.57 -1.95 -23.64
CA ASN A 476 26.52 -1.57 -22.59
C ASN A 476 27.39 -2.74 -22.09
N MET A 477 27.30 -3.94 -22.70
CA MET A 477 28.04 -5.12 -22.25
C MET A 477 29.58 -4.88 -22.26
N PHE A 478 30.08 -4.06 -23.17
CA PHE A 478 31.48 -3.71 -23.25
C PHE A 478 31.87 -2.42 -22.53
N ASN A 479 30.90 -1.71 -21.92
CA ASN A 479 31.12 -0.50 -21.16
C ASN A 479 31.19 -0.80 -19.66
N LYS A 480 32.39 -0.93 -19.11
CA LYS A 480 32.62 -1.28 -17.69
C LYS A 480 31.96 -0.29 -16.70
N GLY A 481 31.75 0.96 -17.06
CA GLY A 481 31.11 1.98 -16.22
C GLY A 481 29.61 1.74 -16.01
N SER A 482 28.99 0.88 -16.82
CA SER A 482 27.55 0.55 -16.73
C SER A 482 27.27 -0.73 -15.93
N TRP A 483 28.31 -1.37 -15.35
CA TRP A 483 28.17 -2.64 -14.64
C TRP A 483 27.89 -2.43 -13.15
N GLU A 484 26.59 -2.61 -12.75
CA GLU A 484 26.13 -2.54 -11.35
C GLU A 484 24.97 -3.53 -11.04
N PRO A 485 25.13 -4.81 -10.84
CA PRO A 485 26.27 -5.70 -11.12
C PRO A 485 26.40 -6.12 -12.60
N LEU A 486 25.37 -5.93 -13.42
CA LEU A 486 25.37 -6.16 -14.86
C LEU A 486 25.09 -4.86 -15.61
N PRO A 487 25.48 -4.76 -16.90
CA PRO A 487 25.22 -3.57 -17.69
C PRO A 487 23.72 -3.31 -17.79
N SER A 488 23.32 -2.07 -17.47
CA SER A 488 21.92 -1.69 -17.38
C SER A 488 21.62 -0.42 -18.20
N GLY A 489 20.32 -0.13 -18.38
CA GLY A 489 19.85 1.12 -18.97
C GLY A 489 18.88 0.99 -20.14
N ASP A 490 18.83 -0.12 -20.88
CA ASP A 490 18.01 -0.27 -22.11
C ASP A 490 16.64 -0.92 -21.88
N GLY A 491 16.34 -1.29 -20.61
CA GLY A 491 15.07 -1.92 -20.28
C GLY A 491 14.89 -3.31 -20.85
N GLN A 492 15.97 -3.99 -21.22
CA GLN A 492 15.97 -5.40 -21.62
C GLN A 492 15.87 -6.28 -20.39
N LYS A 493 15.40 -7.51 -20.55
CA LYS A 493 15.29 -8.47 -19.47
C LYS A 493 16.18 -9.67 -19.73
N LEU A 494 17.06 -9.98 -18.79
CA LEU A 494 17.88 -11.19 -18.78
C LEU A 494 17.50 -12.01 -17.55
N SER A 495 17.17 -13.29 -17.74
CA SER A 495 16.86 -14.20 -16.65
C SER A 495 17.67 -15.47 -16.73
N LEU A 496 18.24 -15.86 -15.60
CA LEU A 496 18.95 -17.10 -15.38
C LEU A 496 18.19 -17.85 -14.29
N ARG A 497 17.86 -19.12 -14.51
CA ARG A 497 17.13 -19.91 -13.52
C ARG A 497 17.71 -21.32 -13.45
N ALA A 498 17.94 -21.79 -12.23
CA ALA A 498 18.35 -23.15 -11.92
C ALA A 498 17.37 -23.75 -10.93
N GLN A 499 16.89 -24.95 -11.23
CA GLN A 499 16.01 -25.71 -10.36
C GLN A 499 16.60 -27.09 -10.13
N THR A 500 16.51 -27.59 -8.91
CA THR A 500 17.05 -28.91 -8.61
C THR A 500 16.31 -29.60 -7.46
N ASN A 501 16.25 -30.91 -7.58
CA ASN A 501 15.93 -31.86 -6.52
C ASN A 501 17.03 -32.93 -6.47
N GLY A 502 18.28 -32.52 -6.44
CA GLY A 502 19.41 -33.42 -6.55
C GLY A 502 19.47 -34.14 -7.90
N THR A 503 19.61 -35.47 -7.88
CA THR A 503 19.75 -36.30 -9.10
C THR A 503 18.42 -36.65 -9.78
N PHE A 504 17.29 -36.46 -9.08
CA PHE A 504 15.97 -36.77 -9.63
C PHE A 504 15.50 -35.75 -10.67
N TYR A 505 15.77 -34.48 -10.43
CA TYR A 505 15.39 -33.38 -11.31
C TYR A 505 16.41 -32.24 -11.27
N GLN A 506 16.81 -31.81 -12.44
CA GLN A 506 17.64 -30.62 -12.63
C GLN A 506 17.12 -29.87 -13.85
N SER A 507 17.10 -28.57 -13.79
CA SER A 507 16.71 -27.71 -14.91
C SER A 507 17.44 -26.39 -14.87
N TYR A 508 17.96 -25.97 -16.01
CA TYR A 508 18.65 -24.72 -16.22
C TYR A 508 17.97 -23.97 -17.37
N SER A 509 17.73 -22.70 -17.18
CA SER A 509 17.18 -21.86 -18.23
C SER A 509 17.85 -20.50 -18.29
N LEU A 510 18.06 -20.02 -19.49
CA LEU A 510 18.52 -18.69 -19.84
C LEU A 510 17.45 -18.06 -20.74
N SER A 511 16.99 -16.89 -20.42
CA SER A 511 16.09 -16.15 -21.31
C SER A 511 16.47 -14.68 -21.40
N PHE A 512 16.36 -14.15 -22.63
CA PHE A 512 16.59 -12.74 -22.93
C PHE A 512 15.35 -12.18 -23.63
N THR A 513 14.95 -10.96 -23.26
CA THR A 513 13.83 -10.27 -23.89
C THR A 513 14.17 -8.80 -24.15
N GLU A 514 14.07 -8.40 -25.41
CA GLU A 514 14.06 -7.00 -25.86
C GLU A 514 12.59 -6.56 -26.03
N PRO A 515 12.05 -5.67 -25.18
CA PRO A 515 10.62 -5.33 -25.23
C PRO A 515 10.25 -4.41 -26.40
N TRP A 516 11.21 -3.72 -27.01
CA TRP A 516 10.99 -2.77 -28.10
C TRP A 516 11.95 -2.99 -29.26
N LEU A 517 11.87 -4.15 -29.91
CA LEU A 517 12.71 -4.49 -31.04
C LEU A 517 12.64 -3.41 -32.13
N GLY A 518 13.80 -2.79 -32.42
CA GLY A 518 13.92 -1.68 -33.36
C GLY A 518 13.47 -0.31 -32.83
N GLY A 519 13.08 -0.19 -31.53
CA GLY A 519 12.83 1.07 -30.82
C GLY A 519 11.58 1.87 -31.22
N LYS A 520 10.91 1.53 -32.34
CA LYS A 520 9.80 2.33 -32.89
C LYS A 520 8.40 1.84 -32.51
N LYS A 521 8.25 0.55 -32.25
CA LYS A 521 6.96 -0.09 -31.92
C LYS A 521 7.14 -1.06 -30.75
N PRO A 522 6.11 -1.28 -29.94
CA PRO A 522 6.15 -2.22 -28.82
C PRO A 522 6.09 -3.68 -29.31
N ASN A 523 7.07 -4.06 -30.11
CA ASN A 523 7.28 -5.44 -30.55
C ASN A 523 8.41 -6.02 -29.71
N SER A 524 8.14 -7.07 -28.95
CA SER A 524 9.17 -7.74 -28.18
C SER A 524 9.83 -8.86 -28.95
N LEU A 525 11.14 -9.02 -28.78
CA LEU A 525 11.89 -10.20 -29.15
C LEU A 525 12.26 -10.97 -27.91
N SER A 526 11.93 -12.24 -27.84
CA SER A 526 12.31 -13.14 -26.74
C SER A 526 13.10 -14.32 -27.27
N THR A 527 14.20 -14.66 -26.61
CA THR A 527 14.97 -15.87 -26.87
C THR A 527 15.12 -16.66 -25.59
N TRP A 528 15.11 -17.97 -25.68
CA TRP A 528 15.32 -18.83 -24.53
C TRP A 528 16.15 -20.06 -24.87
N LEU A 529 16.91 -20.51 -23.89
CA LEU A 529 17.67 -21.77 -23.90
C LEU A 529 17.33 -22.51 -22.60
N THR A 530 17.00 -23.79 -22.70
CA THR A 530 16.67 -24.63 -21.57
C THR A 530 17.36 -25.97 -21.66
N HIS A 531 17.76 -26.51 -20.53
CA HIS A 531 18.20 -27.87 -20.37
C HIS A 531 17.61 -28.45 -19.10
N SER A 532 16.94 -29.59 -19.19
CA SER A 532 16.36 -30.26 -18.02
C SER A 532 16.57 -31.76 -18.05
N GLN A 533 16.81 -32.33 -16.90
CA GLN A 533 16.93 -33.77 -16.69
C GLN A 533 15.91 -34.21 -15.63
N PHE A 534 15.25 -35.30 -15.88
CA PHE A 534 14.27 -35.92 -14.98
C PHE A 534 14.41 -37.43 -15.05
N GLY A 535 14.52 -38.12 -13.89
CA GLY A 535 14.75 -39.56 -13.90
C GLY A 535 14.46 -40.25 -12.58
N THR A 536 14.98 -41.44 -12.47
CA THR A 536 14.82 -42.33 -11.27
C THR A 536 15.55 -41.79 -10.04
N GLY A 537 16.44 -40.83 -10.19
CA GLY A 537 17.28 -40.26 -9.13
C GLY A 537 18.58 -41.04 -8.91
N LEU A 538 18.85 -42.10 -9.69
CA LEU A 538 20.12 -42.78 -9.76
C LEU A 538 21.12 -41.92 -10.61
N LEU A 539 22.40 -42.17 -10.46
CA LEU A 539 23.41 -41.58 -11.30
C LEU A 539 23.37 -42.19 -12.71
N SER A 540 23.73 -41.43 -13.73
CA SER A 540 23.68 -41.86 -15.14
C SER A 540 24.55 -43.08 -15.50
N ASN A 541 25.52 -43.42 -14.65
CA ASN A 541 26.38 -44.60 -14.75
C ASN A 541 25.80 -45.84 -14.06
N ASP A 542 24.67 -45.72 -13.38
CA ASP A 542 24.00 -46.88 -12.75
C ASP A 542 23.26 -47.71 -13.83
N PRO A 543 23.42 -49.03 -13.90
CA PRO A 543 22.72 -49.89 -14.85
C PRO A 543 21.19 -49.80 -14.77
N ASN A 544 20.64 -49.42 -13.64
CA ASN A 544 19.20 -49.24 -13.43
C ASN A 544 18.75 -47.77 -13.65
N TYR A 545 19.64 -46.89 -14.14
CA TYR A 545 19.27 -45.52 -14.46
C TYR A 545 18.19 -45.52 -15.54
N GLY A 546 17.16 -44.71 -15.29
CA GLY A 546 16.14 -44.40 -16.26
C GLY A 546 15.77 -42.92 -16.17
N GLY A 547 15.65 -42.26 -17.29
CA GLY A 547 15.38 -40.82 -17.28
C GLY A 547 15.17 -40.24 -18.64
N ILE A 548 14.87 -38.93 -18.66
CA ILE A 548 14.76 -38.09 -19.87
C ILE A 548 15.56 -36.80 -19.67
N SER A 549 16.29 -36.45 -20.72
CA SER A 549 16.94 -35.16 -20.89
C SER A 549 16.25 -34.36 -22.01
N ILE A 550 15.98 -33.10 -21.76
CA ILE A 550 15.32 -32.21 -22.73
C ILE A 550 16.17 -30.94 -22.86
N THR A 551 16.69 -30.70 -24.08
CA THR A 551 17.40 -29.47 -24.41
C THR A 551 16.60 -28.70 -25.43
N GLY A 552 16.34 -27.43 -25.17
CA GLY A 552 15.50 -26.61 -26.04
C GLY A 552 16.04 -25.21 -26.28
N VAL A 553 15.78 -24.67 -27.46
CA VAL A 553 16.05 -23.28 -27.81
C VAL A 553 14.85 -22.73 -28.57
N GLY A 554 14.59 -21.45 -28.39
CA GLY A 554 13.51 -20.80 -29.13
C GLY A 554 13.68 -19.31 -29.27
N VAL A 555 12.98 -18.77 -30.26
CA VAL A 555 12.90 -17.35 -30.54
C VAL A 555 11.44 -16.97 -30.78
N GLY A 556 11.02 -15.87 -30.20
CA GLY A 556 9.64 -15.43 -30.34
C GLY A 556 9.51 -13.91 -30.48
N ILE A 557 8.42 -13.49 -31.13
CA ILE A 557 8.07 -12.10 -31.34
C ILE A 557 6.70 -11.83 -30.75
N GLY A 558 6.65 -10.88 -29.84
CA GLY A 558 5.42 -10.38 -29.23
C GLY A 558 4.98 -9.04 -29.83
N ARG A 559 3.68 -8.86 -29.98
CA ARG A 559 3.08 -7.61 -30.50
C ARG A 559 1.86 -7.20 -29.69
N ARG A 560 1.80 -5.95 -29.22
CA ARG A 560 0.55 -5.37 -28.71
C ARG A 560 -0.39 -5.09 -29.87
N LYS A 561 -1.67 -5.43 -29.69
CA LYS A 561 -2.74 -5.15 -30.65
C LYS A 561 -3.52 -3.94 -30.17
N LYS A 562 -4.04 -3.13 -31.11
CA LYS A 562 -4.91 -1.98 -30.80
C LYS A 562 -6.39 -2.32 -30.99
N PHE A 563 -6.69 -3.37 -31.72
CA PHE A 563 -8.05 -3.84 -31.99
C PHE A 563 -8.19 -5.30 -31.51
N PRO A 564 -9.31 -5.65 -30.89
CA PRO A 564 -10.52 -4.84 -30.57
C PRO A 564 -10.33 -3.85 -29.44
N ASP A 565 -9.36 -4.06 -28.53
CA ASP A 565 -8.96 -3.12 -27.49
C ASP A 565 -7.45 -3.20 -27.21
N ASP A 566 -6.91 -2.26 -26.43
CA ASP A 566 -5.47 -2.14 -26.12
C ASP A 566 -4.93 -3.21 -25.16
N PHE A 567 -5.79 -4.12 -24.68
CA PHE A 567 -5.40 -5.18 -23.75
C PHE A 567 -4.94 -6.46 -24.46
N PHE A 568 -5.10 -6.51 -25.78
CA PHE A 568 -4.69 -7.66 -26.58
C PHE A 568 -3.21 -7.65 -26.90
N SER A 569 -2.59 -8.82 -26.76
CA SER A 569 -1.22 -9.11 -27.25
C SER A 569 -1.22 -10.43 -28.01
N ALA A 570 -0.37 -10.50 -29.04
CA ALA A 570 -0.11 -11.72 -29.79
C ALA A 570 1.38 -12.05 -29.71
N TYR A 571 1.70 -13.31 -29.53
CA TYR A 571 3.07 -13.82 -29.44
C TYR A 571 3.22 -15.01 -30.38
N TYR A 572 4.29 -15.00 -31.18
CA TYR A 572 4.67 -16.03 -32.14
C TYR A 572 6.03 -16.55 -31.75
N GLU A 573 6.21 -17.85 -31.67
CA GLU A 573 7.46 -18.49 -31.26
C GLU A 573 7.81 -19.65 -32.19
N LEU A 574 9.05 -19.72 -32.61
CA LEU A 574 9.66 -20.89 -33.21
C LEU A 574 10.56 -21.53 -32.16
N GLY A 575 10.29 -22.79 -31.85
CA GLY A 575 11.02 -23.55 -30.85
C GLY A 575 11.58 -24.83 -31.44
N TYR A 576 12.74 -25.23 -30.95
CA TYR A 576 13.33 -26.55 -31.18
C TYR A 576 13.60 -27.19 -29.83
N GLN A 577 13.18 -28.45 -29.66
CA GLN A 577 13.47 -29.25 -28.47
C GLN A 577 13.99 -30.63 -28.87
N TYR A 578 15.05 -31.04 -28.20
CA TYR A 578 15.65 -32.35 -28.33
C TYR A 578 15.37 -33.13 -27.05
N TYR A 579 14.71 -34.27 -27.20
CA TYR A 579 14.37 -35.21 -26.15
C TYR A 579 15.30 -36.42 -26.26
N ASP A 580 15.91 -36.83 -25.16
CA ASP A 580 16.71 -38.03 -25.05
C ASP A 580 16.20 -38.86 -23.88
N VAL A 581 15.68 -40.06 -24.16
CA VAL A 581 15.07 -40.96 -23.18
C VAL A 581 15.94 -42.18 -23.03
N THR A 582 16.35 -42.49 -21.83
CA THR A 582 17.19 -43.64 -21.51
C THR A 582 16.43 -44.53 -20.53
N ASN A 583 16.16 -45.78 -20.94
CA ASN A 583 15.57 -46.85 -20.10
C ASN A 583 14.45 -46.37 -19.13
N TYR A 584 13.39 -45.72 -19.66
CA TYR A 584 12.34 -45.14 -18.81
C TYR A 584 10.92 -45.64 -19.14
N PRO A 585 10.68 -47.00 -19.18
CA PRO A 585 9.39 -47.59 -19.61
C PRO A 585 8.23 -47.28 -18.68
N ASN A 586 8.48 -47.13 -17.37
CA ASN A 586 7.43 -46.82 -16.41
C ASN A 586 6.84 -45.42 -16.61
N TYR A 587 7.62 -44.51 -17.13
CA TYR A 587 7.17 -43.15 -17.40
C TYR A 587 6.71 -42.96 -18.84
N PHE A 588 7.42 -43.57 -19.80
CA PHE A 588 7.07 -43.57 -21.23
C PHE A 588 6.87 -44.98 -21.76
N PRO A 589 5.71 -45.62 -21.57
CA PRO A 589 5.47 -46.98 -22.04
C PRO A 589 5.57 -47.14 -23.56
N SER A 590 5.24 -46.08 -24.32
CA SER A 590 5.28 -46.08 -25.77
C SER A 590 6.59 -45.55 -26.40
N PHE A 591 7.56 -45.10 -25.58
CA PHE A 591 8.87 -44.59 -26.03
C PHE A 591 9.87 -44.64 -24.90
N SER A 592 10.32 -45.80 -24.51
CA SER A 592 11.15 -46.02 -23.32
C SER A 592 12.63 -45.77 -23.51
N GLN A 593 13.11 -45.66 -24.77
CA GLN A 593 14.50 -45.43 -25.11
C GLN A 593 14.62 -44.81 -26.50
N GLY A 594 15.52 -43.85 -26.67
CA GLY A 594 15.82 -43.18 -27.90
C GLY A 594 15.70 -41.66 -27.84
N TYR A 595 15.78 -41.02 -28.98
CA TYR A 595 15.70 -39.53 -29.06
C TYR A 595 14.56 -39.09 -29.97
N ALA A 596 14.06 -37.87 -29.68
CA ALA A 596 13.04 -37.21 -30.47
C ALA A 596 13.37 -35.72 -30.69
N ASN A 597 13.00 -35.21 -31.87
CA ASN A 597 13.15 -33.80 -32.24
C ASN A 597 11.77 -33.18 -32.36
N ASP A 598 11.56 -32.05 -31.71
CA ASP A 598 10.35 -31.21 -31.83
C ASP A 598 10.72 -29.85 -32.41
N ILE A 599 10.36 -29.60 -33.65
CA ILE A 599 10.39 -28.27 -34.24
C ILE A 599 8.94 -27.77 -34.25
N SER A 600 8.64 -26.77 -33.42
CA SER A 600 7.27 -26.31 -33.19
C SER A 600 7.10 -24.82 -33.41
N LEU A 601 5.94 -24.48 -33.96
CA LEU A 601 5.42 -23.12 -34.02
C LEU A 601 4.37 -22.96 -32.91
N LYS A 602 4.49 -21.88 -32.15
CA LYS A 602 3.55 -21.55 -31.09
C LYS A 602 2.98 -20.16 -31.31
N TYR A 603 1.69 -20.06 -31.19
CA TYR A 603 0.94 -18.81 -31.24
C TYR A 603 0.20 -18.64 -29.93
N VAL A 604 0.34 -17.46 -29.32
CA VAL A 604 -0.40 -17.09 -28.10
C VAL A 604 -1.14 -15.79 -28.36
N LEU A 605 -2.45 -15.81 -28.15
CA LEU A 605 -3.30 -14.61 -28.12
C LEU A 605 -3.78 -14.41 -26.68
N GLN A 606 -3.43 -13.28 -26.11
CA GLN A 606 -3.80 -12.94 -24.74
C GLN A 606 -4.51 -11.62 -24.68
N ARG A 607 -5.57 -11.55 -23.85
CA ARG A 607 -6.20 -10.31 -23.42
C ARG A 607 -6.12 -10.21 -21.89
N ASN A 608 -5.39 -9.22 -21.42
CA ASN A 608 -5.17 -9.02 -19.98
C ASN A 608 -5.61 -7.61 -19.54
N SER A 609 -6.74 -7.53 -18.83
CA SER A 609 -7.32 -6.30 -18.30
C SER A 609 -7.36 -6.26 -16.77
N ILE A 610 -6.62 -7.15 -16.07
CA ILE A 610 -6.58 -7.18 -14.59
C ILE A 610 -5.96 -5.90 -14.04
N ASP A 611 -6.52 -5.43 -12.90
CA ASP A 611 -6.12 -4.17 -12.26
C ASP A 611 -4.83 -4.29 -11.44
N SER A 612 -4.49 -5.47 -10.93
CA SER A 612 -3.33 -5.70 -10.08
C SER A 612 -2.77 -7.11 -10.26
N PRO A 613 -1.44 -7.30 -10.35
CA PRO A 613 -0.85 -8.62 -10.53
C PRO A 613 -0.88 -9.51 -9.27
N ILE A 614 -0.87 -8.92 -8.06
CA ILE A 614 -0.75 -9.68 -6.80
C ILE A 614 -2.12 -10.03 -6.21
N PHE A 615 -3.02 -9.06 -6.16
CA PHE A 615 -4.39 -9.22 -5.69
C PHE A 615 -5.34 -8.52 -6.65
N PRO A 616 -5.69 -9.18 -7.78
CA PRO A 616 -6.68 -8.66 -8.70
C PRO A 616 -8.04 -8.52 -8.04
N LYS A 617 -8.71 -7.39 -8.27
CA LYS A 617 -10.06 -7.11 -7.77
C LYS A 617 -11.10 -7.12 -8.87
N GLU A 618 -10.69 -6.76 -10.08
CA GLU A 618 -11.55 -6.68 -11.25
C GLU A 618 -10.73 -6.90 -12.53
N GLY A 619 -11.43 -7.21 -13.60
CA GLY A 619 -10.84 -7.48 -14.90
C GLY A 619 -10.81 -8.96 -15.28
N SER A 620 -10.18 -9.25 -16.39
CA SER A 620 -10.06 -10.60 -16.93
C SER A 620 -8.71 -10.83 -17.60
N ASN A 621 -8.26 -12.09 -17.59
CA ASN A 621 -7.10 -12.55 -18.33
C ASN A 621 -7.51 -13.78 -19.16
N LEU A 622 -7.59 -13.61 -20.47
CA LEU A 622 -7.97 -14.64 -21.43
C LEU A 622 -6.77 -14.99 -22.27
N THR A 623 -6.41 -16.26 -22.35
CA THR A 623 -5.24 -16.71 -23.11
C THR A 623 -5.64 -17.90 -24.00
N PHE A 624 -5.41 -17.77 -25.29
CA PHE A 624 -5.48 -18.87 -26.26
C PHE A 624 -4.07 -19.19 -26.73
N THR A 625 -3.68 -20.46 -26.65
CA THR A 625 -2.40 -20.96 -27.15
C THR A 625 -2.62 -22.05 -28.19
N ALA A 626 -2.01 -21.91 -29.34
CA ALA A 626 -1.90 -22.95 -30.35
C ALA A 626 -0.44 -23.29 -30.56
N LYS A 627 -0.06 -24.54 -30.36
CA LYS A 627 1.30 -25.06 -30.65
C LYS A 627 1.18 -26.20 -31.68
N THR A 628 2.01 -26.16 -32.68
CA THR A 628 1.97 -27.16 -33.74
C THR A 628 3.40 -27.51 -34.16
N SER A 629 3.69 -28.78 -34.33
CA SER A 629 4.92 -29.23 -34.99
C SER A 629 4.70 -29.33 -36.50
N LEU A 630 5.77 -29.48 -37.26
CA LEU A 630 5.67 -29.68 -38.70
C LEU A 630 5.12 -31.09 -39.01
N PRO A 631 4.21 -31.25 -40.02
CA PRO A 631 3.66 -32.53 -40.36
C PRO A 631 4.65 -33.31 -41.26
N TYR A 632 5.75 -33.82 -40.72
CA TYR A 632 6.83 -34.50 -41.43
C TYR A 632 6.36 -35.71 -42.22
N SER A 633 5.32 -36.43 -41.69
CA SER A 633 4.72 -37.57 -42.39
C SER A 633 4.13 -37.19 -43.75
N ALA A 634 3.60 -35.98 -43.88
CA ALA A 634 3.02 -35.49 -45.12
C ALA A 634 4.10 -35.26 -46.21
N PHE A 635 5.36 -35.10 -45.84
CA PHE A 635 6.49 -34.93 -46.77
C PHE A 635 7.15 -36.24 -47.14
N ASN A 636 6.81 -37.35 -46.46
CA ASN A 636 7.42 -38.68 -46.70
C ASN A 636 6.53 -39.63 -47.53
N GLY A 637 5.52 -39.11 -48.21
CA GLY A 637 4.55 -39.88 -49.01
C GLY A 637 3.63 -40.73 -48.10
N ASP A 638 3.05 -41.81 -48.64
CA ASP A 638 2.10 -42.69 -47.94
C ASP A 638 2.75 -43.70 -46.98
N ARG A 639 3.91 -43.38 -46.41
CA ARG A 639 4.60 -44.29 -45.49
C ARG A 639 3.74 -44.59 -44.23
N ASP A 640 3.45 -45.88 -44.05
CA ASP A 640 2.78 -46.41 -42.87
C ASP A 640 3.78 -46.58 -41.72
N PHE A 641 3.54 -45.85 -40.62
CA PHE A 641 4.35 -45.92 -39.39
C PHE A 641 3.78 -46.92 -38.36
N SER A 642 2.72 -47.63 -38.65
CA SER A 642 2.10 -48.58 -37.72
C SER A 642 3.06 -49.75 -37.36
N THR A 643 3.91 -50.14 -38.30
CA THR A 643 4.92 -51.24 -38.13
C THR A 643 6.32 -50.70 -37.81
N ALA A 644 6.51 -49.37 -37.84
CA ALA A 644 7.81 -48.77 -37.53
C ALA A 644 8.22 -48.92 -36.06
N ASN A 645 9.51 -49.08 -35.83
CA ASN A 645 10.01 -49.09 -34.44
C ASN A 645 9.79 -47.75 -33.75
N GLN A 646 9.83 -47.71 -32.42
CA GLN A 646 9.53 -46.49 -31.62
C GLN A 646 10.47 -45.35 -31.96
N GLN A 647 11.75 -45.56 -32.19
CA GLN A 647 12.75 -44.59 -32.53
C GLN A 647 12.44 -43.90 -33.90
N GLU A 648 12.08 -44.73 -34.86
CA GLU A 648 11.77 -44.23 -36.21
C GLU A 648 10.43 -43.47 -36.21
N LYS A 649 9.44 -43.99 -35.46
CA LYS A 649 8.12 -43.37 -35.31
C LYS A 649 8.16 -41.99 -34.72
N TYR A 650 8.98 -41.79 -33.69
CA TYR A 650 9.02 -40.57 -32.91
C TYR A 650 10.29 -39.73 -33.09
N LYS A 651 11.17 -40.07 -34.07
CA LYS A 651 12.36 -39.27 -34.36
C LYS A 651 12.07 -37.80 -34.62
N TYR A 652 10.95 -37.47 -35.25
CA TYR A 652 10.40 -36.14 -35.42
C TYR A 652 8.95 -36.16 -34.90
N LEU A 653 8.68 -35.32 -33.90
CA LEU A 653 7.36 -35.27 -33.27
C LEU A 653 6.35 -34.58 -34.19
N GLU A 654 5.13 -35.12 -34.21
CA GLU A 654 4.02 -34.59 -35.00
C GLU A 654 2.79 -34.47 -34.15
N TYR A 655 2.36 -33.28 -33.90
CA TYR A 655 1.17 -32.96 -33.13
C TYR A 655 0.69 -31.53 -33.33
N TYR A 656 -0.56 -31.30 -33.00
CA TYR A 656 -1.08 -29.98 -32.74
C TYR A 656 -1.74 -29.94 -31.37
N LYS A 657 -1.56 -28.83 -30.66
CA LYS A 657 -2.01 -28.63 -29.27
C LYS A 657 -2.67 -27.26 -29.14
N MET A 658 -3.86 -27.24 -28.60
CA MET A 658 -4.62 -26.02 -28.36
C MET A 658 -4.95 -25.92 -26.90
N LYS A 659 -4.79 -24.75 -26.31
CA LYS A 659 -5.17 -24.46 -24.93
C LYS A 659 -5.94 -23.15 -24.88
N PHE A 660 -6.94 -23.15 -24.01
CA PHE A 660 -7.67 -21.93 -23.65
C PHE A 660 -7.71 -21.82 -22.13
N THR A 661 -7.32 -20.66 -21.61
CA THR A 661 -7.49 -20.31 -20.20
C THR A 661 -8.20 -18.98 -20.10
N GLY A 662 -9.16 -18.90 -19.20
CA GLY A 662 -9.88 -17.68 -18.93
C GLY A 662 -10.04 -17.45 -17.44
N GLU A 663 -9.66 -16.27 -16.96
CA GLU A 663 -9.81 -15.84 -15.59
C GLU A 663 -10.66 -14.57 -15.52
N TRP A 664 -11.55 -14.50 -14.54
CA TRP A 664 -12.38 -13.34 -14.27
C TRP A 664 -12.38 -13.02 -12.79
N TYR A 665 -12.27 -11.75 -12.47
CA TYR A 665 -12.27 -11.21 -11.12
C TYR A 665 -13.47 -10.29 -10.92
N LEU A 666 -14.33 -10.65 -9.97
CA LEU A 666 -15.58 -9.96 -9.69
C LEU A 666 -15.60 -9.49 -8.23
N PRO A 667 -15.60 -8.18 -7.97
CA PRO A 667 -15.77 -7.68 -6.61
C PRO A 667 -17.23 -7.89 -6.15
N LEU A 668 -17.40 -8.60 -5.03
CA LEU A 668 -18.72 -8.87 -4.46
C LEU A 668 -19.18 -7.82 -3.45
N THR A 669 -18.27 -6.92 -3.05
CA THR A 669 -18.56 -5.85 -2.07
C THR A 669 -18.17 -4.49 -2.64
N ASN A 670 -18.87 -3.43 -2.23
CA ASN A 670 -18.60 -2.05 -2.69
C ASN A 670 -17.17 -1.57 -2.34
N ASP A 671 -16.57 -2.09 -1.27
CA ASP A 671 -15.19 -1.80 -0.90
C ASP A 671 -14.16 -2.65 -1.65
N LYS A 672 -14.62 -3.46 -2.62
CA LYS A 672 -13.83 -4.36 -3.48
C LYS A 672 -12.85 -5.24 -2.69
N LYS A 673 -13.24 -5.64 -1.44
CA LYS A 673 -12.40 -6.52 -0.63
C LYS A 673 -12.71 -7.98 -0.82
N LEU A 674 -13.99 -8.33 -0.90
CA LEU A 674 -14.40 -9.69 -1.20
C LEU A 674 -14.44 -9.86 -2.71
N VAL A 675 -13.56 -10.69 -3.26
CA VAL A 675 -13.40 -10.91 -4.70
C VAL A 675 -13.67 -12.38 -5.03
N LEU A 676 -14.54 -12.60 -6.00
CA LEU A 676 -14.73 -13.90 -6.60
C LEU A 676 -13.85 -14.01 -7.84
N MET A 677 -12.93 -14.98 -7.87
CA MET A 677 -12.15 -15.36 -9.03
C MET A 677 -12.73 -16.65 -9.61
N ASN A 678 -12.97 -16.64 -10.89
CA ASN A 678 -13.31 -17.83 -11.65
C ASN A 678 -12.23 -18.07 -12.71
N ARG A 679 -11.81 -19.32 -12.86
CA ARG A 679 -10.89 -19.74 -13.92
C ARG A 679 -11.45 -20.97 -14.61
N ILE A 680 -11.35 -20.98 -15.95
CA ILE A 680 -11.62 -22.13 -16.76
C ILE A 680 -10.41 -22.45 -17.63
N GLY A 681 -10.10 -23.70 -17.80
CA GLY A 681 -8.99 -24.15 -18.63
C GLY A 681 -9.42 -25.36 -19.46
N PHE A 682 -9.10 -25.34 -20.76
CA PHE A 682 -9.28 -26.43 -21.69
C PHE A 682 -7.98 -26.67 -22.43
N GLY A 683 -7.61 -27.92 -22.59
CA GLY A 683 -6.47 -28.33 -23.40
C GLY A 683 -6.85 -29.51 -24.29
N PHE A 684 -6.39 -29.46 -25.52
CA PHE A 684 -6.59 -30.50 -26.52
C PHE A 684 -5.31 -30.72 -27.32
N MET A 685 -4.95 -31.98 -27.57
CA MET A 685 -3.84 -32.36 -28.40
C MET A 685 -4.28 -33.43 -29.41
N GLY A 686 -3.89 -33.30 -30.64
CA GLY A 686 -4.14 -34.25 -31.73
C GLY A 686 -2.89 -34.59 -32.52
N ALA A 687 -3.00 -35.64 -33.36
CA ALA A 687 -1.95 -36.06 -34.29
C ALA A 687 -2.39 -35.83 -35.71
N TYR A 688 -1.45 -35.52 -36.61
CA TYR A 688 -1.73 -35.37 -38.03
C TYR A 688 -1.89 -36.71 -38.75
N SER A 689 -1.08 -37.69 -38.34
CA SER A 689 -1.08 -39.05 -38.94
C SER A 689 -1.66 -40.06 -37.98
N SER A 690 -2.64 -40.85 -38.43
CA SER A 690 -3.24 -41.94 -37.69
C SER A 690 -2.25 -43.07 -37.43
N SER A 691 -1.33 -43.34 -38.38
CA SER A 691 -0.32 -44.38 -38.24
C SER A 691 0.78 -44.02 -37.25
N LYS A 692 1.14 -42.77 -37.16
CA LYS A 692 2.06 -42.28 -36.09
C LYS A 692 1.36 -42.19 -34.76
N GLY A 693 0.08 -41.80 -34.71
CA GLY A 693 -0.68 -41.56 -33.50
C GLY A 693 -0.14 -40.40 -32.65
N LEU A 694 -0.65 -40.30 -31.45
CA LEU A 694 -0.26 -39.23 -30.52
C LEU A 694 1.16 -39.39 -30.00
N THR A 695 1.94 -38.28 -29.98
CA THR A 695 3.27 -38.25 -29.37
C THR A 695 3.20 -38.65 -27.89
N PRO A 696 4.25 -39.34 -27.36
CA PRO A 696 4.33 -39.63 -25.92
C PRO A 696 4.61 -38.39 -25.04
N PHE A 697 5.06 -37.29 -25.70
CA PHE A 697 5.40 -36.04 -25.04
C PHE A 697 4.28 -34.99 -25.15
N GLU A 698 4.38 -33.91 -24.39
CA GLU A 698 3.46 -32.74 -24.40
C GLU A 698 2.02 -33.04 -23.91
N ARG A 699 1.74 -34.26 -23.41
CA ARG A 699 0.43 -34.62 -22.88
C ARG A 699 0.15 -33.98 -21.55
N PHE A 700 -1.12 -33.89 -21.18
CA PHE A 700 -1.60 -33.33 -19.95
C PHE A 700 -1.64 -34.36 -18.81
N THR A 701 -1.25 -33.89 -17.63
CA THR A 701 -1.31 -34.65 -16.39
C THR A 701 -2.03 -33.83 -15.34
N LEU A 702 -2.99 -34.41 -14.62
CA LEU A 702 -3.83 -33.72 -13.66
C LEU A 702 -3.71 -34.36 -12.28
N GLY A 703 -3.71 -33.51 -11.25
CA GLY A 703 -3.71 -33.90 -9.83
C GLY A 703 -2.58 -33.26 -9.03
N GLY A 704 -2.77 -33.19 -7.74
CA GLY A 704 -1.78 -32.65 -6.79
C GLY A 704 -1.72 -31.13 -6.78
N ASN A 705 -0.56 -30.61 -6.39
CA ASN A 705 -0.31 -29.19 -6.26
C ASN A 705 0.20 -28.53 -7.53
N GLY A 706 0.64 -29.33 -8.48
CA GLY A 706 1.63 -28.89 -9.44
C GLY A 706 2.92 -28.51 -8.68
N LEU A 707 4.05 -28.77 -9.26
CA LEU A 707 5.30 -28.30 -8.68
C LEU A 707 5.42 -26.82 -9.00
N SER A 708 5.55 -25.95 -8.01
CA SER A 708 5.60 -24.52 -8.22
C SER A 708 6.72 -24.14 -9.19
N GLY A 709 6.33 -23.46 -10.27
CA GLY A 709 7.26 -23.07 -11.33
C GLY A 709 7.62 -24.15 -12.36
N MET A 710 7.01 -25.33 -12.29
CA MET A 710 7.22 -26.41 -13.26
C MET A 710 5.90 -26.79 -13.93
N ASN A 711 5.59 -26.12 -15.03
CA ASN A 711 4.44 -26.47 -15.86
C ASN A 711 4.74 -27.70 -16.76
N GLN A 712 6.00 -28.06 -16.90
CA GLN A 712 6.44 -29.24 -17.64
C GLN A 712 7.47 -30.03 -16.82
N LEU A 713 7.22 -31.31 -16.63
CA LEU A 713 8.15 -32.23 -16.02
C LEU A 713 8.32 -33.45 -16.91
N GLY A 714 9.57 -33.74 -17.29
CA GLY A 714 9.87 -34.88 -18.13
C GLY A 714 9.06 -34.91 -19.42
N GLY A 715 8.87 -33.78 -20.12
CA GLY A 715 8.11 -33.69 -21.36
C GLY A 715 6.58 -33.79 -21.20
N ARG A 716 6.01 -33.68 -20.01
CA ARG A 716 4.57 -33.67 -19.74
C ARG A 716 4.15 -32.33 -19.16
N GLU A 717 2.93 -31.87 -19.47
CA GLU A 717 2.35 -30.67 -18.87
C GLU A 717 1.59 -31.04 -17.60
N ILE A 718 2.04 -30.50 -16.45
CA ILE A 718 1.50 -30.80 -15.13
C ILE A 718 0.50 -29.73 -14.74
N ILE A 719 -0.72 -30.14 -14.42
CA ILE A 719 -1.80 -29.27 -14.00
C ILE A 719 -2.26 -29.69 -12.60
N ALA A 720 -2.26 -28.74 -11.70
CA ALA A 720 -2.68 -28.99 -10.32
C ALA A 720 -4.19 -29.19 -10.21
N LEU A 721 -4.62 -30.07 -9.33
CA LEU A 721 -5.95 -30.12 -8.74
C LEU A 721 -5.80 -30.42 -7.25
N ARG A 722 -5.97 -29.38 -6.44
CA ARG A 722 -5.74 -29.41 -5.00
C ARG A 722 -6.68 -30.42 -4.32
N GLY A 723 -6.18 -31.15 -3.33
CA GLY A 723 -6.95 -32.18 -2.63
C GLY A 723 -6.77 -33.60 -3.18
N TYR A 724 -6.02 -33.78 -4.27
CA TYR A 724 -5.64 -35.08 -4.83
C TYR A 724 -4.12 -35.24 -4.82
N ASN A 725 -3.66 -36.48 -5.03
CA ASN A 725 -2.22 -36.76 -5.21
C ASN A 725 -1.74 -36.29 -6.57
N ASP A 726 -0.43 -36.02 -6.68
CA ASP A 726 0.19 -35.63 -7.94
C ASP A 726 -0.05 -36.74 -8.99
N ASN A 727 -0.47 -36.33 -10.18
CA ASN A 727 -0.75 -37.18 -11.35
C ASN A 727 -1.84 -38.25 -11.15
N SER A 728 -2.60 -38.21 -10.05
CA SER A 728 -3.55 -39.25 -9.70
C SER A 728 -4.81 -39.28 -10.57
N LEU A 729 -5.07 -38.22 -11.33
CA LEU A 729 -6.30 -38.05 -12.12
C LEU A 729 -6.09 -38.28 -13.63
N SER A 730 -4.92 -38.68 -14.05
CA SER A 730 -4.57 -38.95 -15.44
C SER A 730 -4.14 -40.39 -15.66
N SER A 731 -4.21 -40.89 -16.91
CA SER A 731 -3.66 -42.18 -17.26
C SER A 731 -2.14 -42.23 -17.04
N SER A 732 -1.54 -43.43 -16.91
CA SER A 732 -0.09 -43.60 -16.77
C SER A 732 0.71 -43.03 -17.95
N ALA A 733 0.11 -42.97 -19.15
CA ALA A 733 0.70 -42.36 -20.34
C ALA A 733 0.42 -40.85 -20.46
N SER A 734 -0.29 -40.25 -19.49
CA SER A 734 -0.90 -38.91 -19.60
C SER A 734 -1.91 -38.80 -20.75
N ASP A 735 -2.74 -37.79 -20.73
CA ASP A 735 -3.89 -37.71 -21.62
C ASP A 735 -3.82 -36.51 -22.56
N PRO A 736 -4.39 -36.62 -23.78
CA PRO A 736 -4.34 -35.53 -24.75
C PRO A 736 -5.38 -34.43 -24.54
N ILE A 737 -6.37 -34.65 -23.67
CA ILE A 737 -7.47 -33.71 -23.47
C ILE A 737 -7.63 -33.44 -21.97
N ILE A 738 -7.85 -32.19 -21.61
CA ILE A 738 -8.08 -31.78 -20.23
C ILE A 738 -9.15 -30.68 -20.16
N SER A 739 -9.93 -30.71 -19.09
CA SER A 739 -10.74 -29.57 -18.65
C SER A 739 -10.57 -29.35 -17.15
N LYS A 740 -10.47 -28.08 -16.75
CA LYS A 740 -10.34 -27.64 -15.36
C LYS A 740 -11.15 -26.40 -15.10
N TYR A 741 -11.80 -26.36 -13.96
CA TYR A 741 -12.59 -25.25 -13.46
C TYR A 741 -12.10 -24.92 -12.06
N THR A 742 -11.90 -23.64 -11.78
CA THR A 742 -11.51 -23.16 -10.45
C THR A 742 -12.35 -21.96 -10.05
N MET A 743 -12.86 -21.96 -8.85
CA MET A 743 -13.53 -20.84 -8.23
C MET A 743 -12.84 -20.53 -6.90
N GLU A 744 -12.48 -19.28 -6.68
CA GLU A 744 -11.88 -18.85 -5.43
C GLU A 744 -12.57 -17.61 -4.88
N LEU A 745 -12.95 -17.65 -3.63
CA LEU A 745 -13.43 -16.49 -2.88
C LEU A 745 -12.28 -15.93 -2.06
N ARG A 746 -11.79 -14.75 -2.42
CA ARG A 746 -10.59 -14.12 -1.86
C ARG A 746 -10.93 -12.94 -0.97
N TYR A 747 -10.28 -12.83 0.19
CA TYR A 747 -10.44 -11.71 1.10
C TYR A 747 -9.07 -11.21 1.60
N PRO A 748 -8.71 -9.93 1.38
CA PRO A 748 -7.44 -9.38 1.79
C PRO A 748 -7.46 -9.03 3.28
N ILE A 749 -6.45 -9.49 4.00
CA ILE A 749 -6.18 -9.07 5.38
C ILE A 749 -5.31 -7.81 5.38
N SER A 750 -4.31 -7.76 4.48
CA SER A 750 -3.42 -6.62 4.27
C SER A 750 -3.06 -6.52 2.80
N LEU A 751 -3.16 -5.32 2.23
CA LEU A 751 -2.70 -5.00 0.86
C LEU A 751 -1.46 -4.08 0.89
N ASN A 752 -0.68 -4.11 1.97
CA ASN A 752 0.56 -3.35 2.03
C ASN A 752 1.55 -3.90 0.98
N PRO A 753 2.15 -3.05 0.13
CA PRO A 753 3.13 -3.46 -0.87
C PRO A 753 4.33 -4.23 -0.31
N GLN A 754 4.72 -3.97 0.95
CA GLN A 754 5.80 -4.68 1.63
C GLN A 754 5.41 -6.08 2.12
N ALA A 755 4.12 -6.36 2.32
CA ALA A 755 3.58 -7.65 2.71
C ALA A 755 2.08 -7.72 2.40
N THR A 756 1.73 -8.22 1.22
CA THR A 756 0.33 -8.48 0.88
C THR A 756 -0.08 -9.83 1.44
N PHE A 757 -1.16 -9.85 2.20
CA PHE A 757 -1.68 -11.05 2.86
C PHE A 757 -3.18 -11.18 2.61
N TYR A 758 -3.61 -12.35 2.09
CA TYR A 758 -5.02 -12.66 1.90
C TYR A 758 -5.34 -14.12 2.16
N VAL A 759 -6.59 -14.37 2.47
CA VAL A 759 -7.16 -15.72 2.66
C VAL A 759 -8.11 -16.01 1.51
N LEU A 760 -8.26 -17.29 1.21
CA LEU A 760 -9.17 -17.74 0.17
C LEU A 760 -9.87 -19.05 0.55
N ALA A 761 -11.08 -19.23 0.03
CA ALA A 761 -11.75 -20.50 -0.05
C ALA A 761 -11.84 -20.86 -1.53
N PHE A 762 -11.57 -22.13 -1.86
CA PHE A 762 -11.58 -22.56 -3.26
C PHE A 762 -12.46 -23.78 -3.48
N ALA A 763 -12.98 -23.90 -4.68
CA ALA A 763 -13.57 -25.09 -5.24
C ALA A 763 -12.92 -25.35 -6.61
N GLU A 764 -12.47 -26.55 -6.87
CA GLU A 764 -11.87 -26.97 -8.12
C GLU A 764 -12.57 -28.21 -8.67
N ALA A 765 -12.60 -28.30 -9.98
CA ALA A 765 -13.13 -29.45 -10.69
C ALA A 765 -12.33 -29.66 -11.97
N GLY A 766 -12.02 -30.89 -12.31
CA GLY A 766 -11.27 -31.18 -13.53
C GLY A 766 -11.19 -32.65 -13.85
N ASN A 767 -10.84 -32.95 -15.09
CA ASN A 767 -10.60 -34.32 -15.55
C ASN A 767 -9.74 -34.31 -16.82
N THR A 768 -9.10 -35.43 -17.08
CA THR A 768 -8.41 -35.71 -18.34
C THR A 768 -9.12 -36.82 -19.13
N PHE A 769 -8.96 -36.79 -20.47
CA PHE A 769 -9.64 -37.72 -21.34
C PHE A 769 -8.70 -38.23 -22.44
N GLN A 770 -8.75 -39.52 -22.72
CA GLN A 770 -7.91 -40.21 -23.70
C GLN A 770 -8.32 -39.96 -25.15
N THR A 771 -9.61 -39.68 -25.41
CA THR A 771 -10.17 -39.48 -26.75
C THR A 771 -11.30 -38.46 -26.74
N LEU A 772 -11.55 -37.79 -27.87
CA LEU A 772 -12.70 -36.88 -28.02
C LEU A 772 -14.04 -37.58 -27.84
N LYS A 773 -14.16 -38.87 -28.21
CA LYS A 773 -15.38 -39.65 -27.98
C LYS A 773 -15.72 -39.84 -26.50
N LYS A 774 -14.72 -39.87 -25.65
CA LYS A 774 -14.87 -39.94 -24.19
C LYS A 774 -14.97 -38.61 -23.49
N TYR A 775 -14.79 -37.51 -24.24
CA TYR A 775 -14.82 -36.16 -23.66
C TYR A 775 -16.22 -35.77 -23.20
N ASN A 776 -16.34 -35.48 -21.92
CA ASN A 776 -17.54 -34.91 -21.31
C ASN A 776 -17.11 -33.83 -20.30
N PRO A 777 -17.36 -32.54 -20.56
CA PRO A 777 -16.89 -31.43 -19.72
C PRO A 777 -17.52 -31.44 -18.31
N PHE A 778 -18.58 -32.20 -18.09
CA PHE A 778 -19.24 -32.33 -16.78
C PHE A 778 -18.79 -33.59 -16.00
N ASN A 779 -18.07 -34.49 -16.64
CA ASN A 779 -17.45 -35.63 -15.94
C ASN A 779 -16.14 -35.16 -15.30
N VAL A 780 -16.23 -34.57 -14.12
CA VAL A 780 -15.11 -33.94 -13.42
C VAL A 780 -14.91 -34.55 -12.03
N LYS A 781 -13.68 -34.52 -11.58
CA LYS A 781 -13.29 -34.80 -10.21
C LYS A 781 -13.23 -33.49 -9.44
N ARG A 782 -13.91 -33.44 -8.29
CA ARG A 782 -14.17 -32.20 -7.54
C ARG A 782 -13.36 -32.13 -6.26
N SER A 783 -12.95 -30.94 -5.90
CA SER A 783 -12.32 -30.65 -4.62
C SER A 783 -12.72 -29.29 -4.09
N ALA A 784 -12.55 -29.08 -2.80
CA ALA A 784 -12.70 -27.77 -2.18
C ALA A 784 -11.70 -27.63 -1.02
N GLY A 785 -11.46 -26.39 -0.60
CA GLY A 785 -10.52 -26.15 0.48
C GLY A 785 -10.39 -24.69 0.88
N LEU A 786 -9.44 -24.46 1.75
CA LEU A 786 -9.08 -23.15 2.26
C LEU A 786 -7.60 -22.89 1.97
N GLY A 787 -7.26 -21.63 1.76
CA GLY A 787 -5.89 -21.24 1.49
C GLY A 787 -5.52 -19.89 2.05
N VAL A 788 -4.23 -19.71 2.20
CA VAL A 788 -3.59 -18.47 2.63
C VAL A 788 -2.52 -18.10 1.63
N ARG A 789 -2.42 -16.83 1.32
CA ARG A 789 -1.39 -16.28 0.44
C ARG A 789 -0.70 -15.10 1.13
N ILE A 790 0.63 -15.13 1.09
CA ILE A 790 1.47 -14.05 1.61
C ILE A 790 2.46 -13.70 0.51
N PHE A 791 2.38 -12.47 0.00
CA PHE A 791 3.38 -11.95 -0.94
C PHE A 791 4.42 -11.13 -0.18
N LEU A 792 5.67 -11.49 -0.35
CA LEU A 792 6.84 -10.78 0.16
C LEU A 792 7.74 -10.43 -1.01
N PRO A 793 8.14 -9.16 -1.22
CA PRO A 793 8.92 -8.74 -2.40
C PRO A 793 10.19 -9.55 -2.65
N MET A 794 10.87 -10.02 -1.58
CA MET A 794 12.11 -10.80 -1.71
C MET A 794 11.86 -12.30 -1.97
N PHE A 795 10.72 -12.85 -1.52
CA PHE A 795 10.43 -14.30 -1.56
C PHE A 795 9.31 -14.66 -2.55
N GLY A 796 8.65 -13.65 -3.14
CA GLY A 796 7.49 -13.87 -3.98
C GLY A 796 6.23 -14.25 -3.19
N MET A 797 5.37 -15.06 -3.81
CA MET A 797 4.11 -15.51 -3.22
C MET A 797 4.33 -16.81 -2.41
N LEU A 798 3.99 -16.79 -1.14
CA LEU A 798 3.92 -17.97 -0.29
C LEU A 798 2.47 -18.43 -0.21
N GLY A 799 2.21 -19.69 -0.53
CA GLY A 799 0.88 -20.31 -0.49
C GLY A 799 0.83 -21.47 0.48
N LEU A 800 -0.25 -21.54 1.26
CA LEU A 800 -0.59 -22.69 2.09
C LEU A 800 -2.05 -23.02 1.84
N ASP A 801 -2.32 -24.18 1.28
CA ASP A 801 -3.66 -24.67 0.96
C ASP A 801 -3.94 -25.97 1.69
N TYR A 802 -5.15 -26.10 2.19
CA TYR A 802 -5.68 -27.35 2.66
C TYR A 802 -6.90 -27.73 1.84
N GLY A 803 -6.79 -28.79 1.07
CA GLY A 803 -7.80 -29.22 0.10
C GLY A 803 -8.31 -30.64 0.37
N TRP A 804 -9.60 -30.84 0.10
CA TRP A 804 -10.27 -32.14 0.15
C TRP A 804 -10.75 -32.51 -1.25
N GLY A 805 -10.37 -33.69 -1.74
CA GLY A 805 -10.95 -34.33 -2.93
C GLY A 805 -12.22 -35.09 -2.56
N PHE A 806 -13.28 -34.91 -3.32
CA PHE A 806 -14.59 -35.56 -3.01
C PHE A 806 -14.87 -36.83 -3.80
N ASP A 807 -14.21 -36.96 -4.96
CA ASP A 807 -14.52 -38.10 -5.84
C ASP A 807 -13.46 -39.17 -5.69
N MET A 808 -13.93 -40.38 -5.39
CA MET A 808 -13.06 -41.58 -5.31
C MET A 808 -12.46 -41.90 -6.69
N LEU A 809 -11.21 -42.33 -6.66
CA LEU A 809 -10.53 -42.86 -7.83
C LEU A 809 -10.76 -44.37 -7.86
N ASP A 810 -11.35 -44.86 -8.98
CA ASP A 810 -11.46 -46.29 -9.20
C ASP A 810 -10.13 -46.87 -9.71
N PRO A 811 -9.40 -47.65 -8.91
CA PRO A 811 -8.12 -48.20 -9.32
C PRO A 811 -8.19 -49.11 -10.56
N LYS A 812 -9.35 -49.71 -10.81
CA LYS A 812 -9.56 -50.64 -11.93
C LYS A 812 -9.88 -49.92 -13.25
N SER A 813 -10.52 -48.73 -13.19
CA SER A 813 -10.93 -48.00 -14.39
C SER A 813 -9.81 -47.21 -15.07
N GLN A 814 -8.73 -46.95 -14.39
CA GLN A 814 -7.67 -46.05 -14.85
C GLN A 814 -6.29 -46.69 -15.10
N GLY A 815 -6.16 -47.96 -15.00
CA GLY A 815 -4.90 -48.66 -15.26
C GLY A 815 -3.78 -48.37 -14.26
N TYR A 816 -4.12 -47.89 -13.09
CA TYR A 816 -3.16 -47.59 -12.03
C TYR A 816 -2.60 -48.87 -11.41
N ARG A 817 -1.31 -49.14 -11.63
CA ARG A 817 -0.51 -49.98 -10.74
C ARG A 817 0.17 -49.10 -9.70
N VAL A 818 -0.30 -49.17 -8.47
CA VAL A 818 0.43 -48.60 -7.35
C VAL A 818 1.62 -49.50 -7.02
N GLN A 819 2.83 -49.00 -7.12
CA GLN A 819 3.99 -49.66 -6.59
C GLN A 819 3.87 -49.72 -5.04
N GLY A 820 3.56 -50.89 -4.50
CA GLY A 820 3.77 -51.23 -3.09
C GLY A 820 2.70 -50.84 -2.08
N GLY A 821 1.48 -50.44 -2.50
CA GLY A 821 0.38 -50.13 -1.58
C GLY A 821 -0.75 -51.18 -1.64
N SER A 822 -1.40 -51.50 -0.53
CA SER A 822 -2.64 -52.24 -0.52
C SER A 822 -3.77 -51.43 -1.16
N ASP A 823 -4.73 -52.13 -1.81
CA ASP A 823 -5.91 -51.46 -2.44
C ASP A 823 -6.68 -50.56 -1.46
N ASP A 824 -6.66 -50.82 -0.18
CA ASP A 824 -7.26 -50.03 0.88
C ASP A 824 -6.56 -48.67 1.13
N ALA A 825 -5.25 -48.56 0.88
CA ALA A 825 -4.51 -47.31 1.05
C ALA A 825 -4.89 -46.28 0.00
N ILE A 826 -5.25 -46.72 -1.21
CA ILE A 826 -5.68 -45.84 -2.32
C ILE A 826 -7.07 -45.26 -2.08
N LEU A 827 -7.98 -46.10 -1.56
CA LEU A 827 -9.34 -45.70 -1.21
C LEU A 827 -9.37 -44.64 -0.07
N ARG A 828 -8.40 -44.71 0.84
CA ARG A 828 -8.28 -43.76 1.96
C ARG A 828 -7.67 -42.42 1.58
N ASP A 829 -6.81 -42.37 0.57
CA ASP A 829 -6.08 -41.12 0.20
C ASP A 829 -6.98 -40.00 -0.33
N GLY A 830 -8.16 -40.31 -0.88
CA GLY A 830 -9.16 -39.31 -1.31
C GLY A 830 -9.98 -38.69 -0.19
N TYR A 831 -10.05 -39.30 0.99
CA TYR A 831 -10.85 -38.83 2.13
C TYR A 831 -10.06 -37.94 3.11
N PHE A 832 -8.74 -37.95 3.06
CA PHE A 832 -7.93 -37.10 3.94
C PHE A 832 -7.52 -35.83 3.23
N GLY A 833 -7.84 -34.72 3.85
CA GLY A 833 -7.42 -33.38 3.35
C GLY A 833 -5.89 -33.33 3.19
N LYS A 834 -5.45 -32.70 2.10
CA LYS A 834 -4.03 -32.54 1.77
C LYS A 834 -3.57 -31.12 2.04
N LEU A 835 -2.47 -31.02 2.80
CA LEU A 835 -1.80 -29.77 3.04
C LEU A 835 -0.78 -29.52 1.92
N ASN A 836 -0.88 -28.38 1.27
CA ASN A 836 -0.08 -27.97 0.15
C ASN A 836 0.66 -26.70 0.49
N PHE A 837 1.98 -26.72 0.44
CA PHE A 837 2.81 -25.55 0.66
C PHE A 837 3.53 -25.19 -0.65
N THR A 838 3.44 -23.93 -1.03
CA THR A 838 4.10 -23.42 -2.25
C THR A 838 4.87 -22.14 -1.96
N ILE A 839 6.03 -22.02 -2.58
CA ILE A 839 6.84 -20.80 -2.60
C ILE A 839 7.06 -20.44 -4.06
N GLY A 840 6.63 -19.21 -4.45
CA GLY A 840 6.68 -18.73 -5.83
C GLY A 840 5.31 -18.41 -6.40
N MET A 841 5.22 -17.88 -7.62
CA MET A 841 3.98 -17.27 -8.13
C MET A 841 2.98 -18.26 -8.76
N ASN A 842 3.35 -19.46 -9.14
CA ASN A 842 2.49 -20.34 -9.95
C ASN A 842 2.25 -21.71 -9.29
N LEU A 843 0.99 -21.97 -8.96
CA LEU A 843 0.43 -23.31 -8.85
C LEU A 843 0.12 -23.78 -10.27
N GLY A 844 0.71 -24.87 -10.73
CA GLY A 844 0.56 -25.42 -12.08
C GLY A 844 -0.75 -25.05 -12.77
N GLU A 845 -0.67 -24.07 -13.68
CA GLU A 845 -1.82 -23.43 -14.32
C GLU A 845 -2.12 -24.14 -15.64
N LEU A 846 -3.39 -24.42 -15.87
CA LEU A 846 -3.96 -24.56 -17.21
C LEU A 846 -4.69 -23.29 -17.47
#